data_f75d93eea4076a6293fb36c3b60d90ba
#
_entry.id   f75d93eea4076a6293fb36c3b60d90ba
#
_cell.length_a   1.000
_cell.length_b   1.000
_cell.length_c   1.000
_cell.angle_alpha   90.00
_cell.angle_beta   90.00
_cell.angle_gamma   90.00
#
_symmetry.space_group_name_H-M   'P 1'
#
loop_
_entity.id
_entity.type
_entity.pdbx_description
1 polymer ?
#
loop_
_entity_poly.entity_id
_entity_poly.type
_entity_poly.pdbx_seq_one_letter_code
_entity_poly.pdbx_strand_id
1 'polypeptide(L)'
;MKKLLMALMLGMTPLLAICAEPAASADKPLLMAGKHELYQRVLSVPGARMVKEAGGKGSTEVTPFTAFYVYARFTLDGKQWLEVGTDRHGSRAGWLPIASTIEWNHGLTAAFRDPVSHDRVLLFKDKESVRELARQKDLTVYDKLYQEAAQGKSSADSPVIAIQPPGYIDIREDFYLVPIRQHEDIYLGSERARLLQISSVPLEREQAAPDVKPVAAKDYSAGLVFVIDSTLSMEPYIERTREAVEKIYDTLGDAKLLGNVNFGLVAFRDNLASAPQLDYLARTYVNLEQGSNGADFLSRVKSLKAATTSSRDFNEDAYAGVKQAIESMNWTGHEARYVVLVTDAGARGADDPLSSTGLGTASLRQLAQDKGVAIFVLHLLTPATMADHARDAEQYRELADFPDIGSLYYGVPTGDVNKFGKALDAVAGQITEQVRVAANDGELAMPVPTSDDVQLANLQSRVAKLGHALRMRYLQKAEGGQVPSVFDAWMLDRDFRGPERPTLDVRVLLTRDQLSELHDILKQVLDKAEEGLLSPQNFLNELKSLAATVSRSPEQLGTTTATTAGKGNSLADLGFMREYIEDLPYTGEVMGLSLDDWQSWSTLRQVAFLNRMEEKVSYYRALHDHIDLWVSLDGGPVSGDSVYPIPLEMLP
;
A
#
# COMPACT_ATOMS: atom_id res chain seq x y z
N MET A 1 -22.17 -55.36 -78.73
CA MET A 1 -21.01 -54.74 -78.09
C MET A 1 -21.43 -53.46 -77.43
N LYS A 2 -21.79 -53.52 -76.17
CA LYS A 2 -22.33 -52.38 -75.39
C LYS A 2 -21.23 -51.92 -74.42
N LYS A 3 -20.80 -50.68 -74.52
CA LYS A 3 -19.89 -50.05 -73.56
C LYS A 3 -20.73 -49.39 -72.46
N LEU A 4 -20.45 -49.78 -71.24
CA LEU A 4 -21.00 -49.25 -70.01
C LEU A 4 -20.16 -48.01 -69.61
N LEU A 5 -20.78 -46.82 -69.50
CA LEU A 5 -20.18 -45.63 -68.91
C LEU A 5 -20.56 -45.55 -67.42
N MET A 6 -19.59 -45.59 -66.55
CA MET A 6 -19.74 -45.41 -65.13
C MET A 6 -19.33 -43.96 -64.77
N ALA A 7 -20.28 -43.15 -64.33
CA ALA A 7 -20.03 -41.77 -63.90
C ALA A 7 -19.57 -41.78 -62.43
N LEU A 8 -18.41 -41.21 -62.20
CA LEU A 8 -17.82 -40.99 -60.86
C LEU A 8 -18.29 -39.64 -60.35
N MET A 9 -19.19 -39.60 -59.36
CA MET A 9 -19.47 -38.38 -58.59
C MET A 9 -18.40 -38.17 -57.53
N LEU A 10 -17.59 -37.14 -57.66
CA LEU A 10 -16.70 -36.65 -56.62
C LEU A 10 -17.54 -35.79 -55.65
N GLY A 11 -17.78 -36.28 -54.46
CA GLY A 11 -18.33 -35.50 -53.35
C GLY A 11 -17.23 -34.57 -52.79
N MET A 12 -17.40 -33.27 -52.97
CA MET A 12 -16.62 -32.26 -52.28
C MET A 12 -17.15 -32.11 -50.82
N THR A 13 -16.42 -32.70 -49.87
CA THR A 13 -16.58 -32.33 -48.46
C THR A 13 -15.82 -31.03 -48.18
N PRO A 14 -16.42 -30.04 -47.49
CA PRO A 14 -15.64 -28.86 -47.10
C PRO A 14 -14.67 -29.25 -45.99
N LEU A 15 -13.37 -29.07 -46.26
CA LEU A 15 -12.33 -29.07 -45.23
C LEU A 15 -12.58 -27.87 -44.33
N LEU A 16 -13.12 -28.11 -43.15
CA LEU A 16 -13.03 -27.17 -42.04
C LEU A 16 -11.55 -27.08 -41.66
N ALA A 17 -10.92 -25.94 -41.98
CA ALA A 17 -9.61 -25.60 -41.49
C ALA A 17 -9.71 -25.42 -39.96
N ILE A 18 -9.33 -26.45 -39.25
CA ILE A 18 -9.02 -26.35 -37.82
C ILE A 18 -7.73 -25.52 -37.77
N CYS A 19 -7.81 -24.26 -37.34
CA CYS A 19 -6.65 -23.52 -36.87
C CYS A 19 -6.12 -24.26 -35.64
N ALA A 20 -5.17 -25.16 -35.86
CA ALA A 20 -4.39 -25.72 -34.78
C ALA A 20 -3.52 -24.59 -34.23
N GLU A 21 -3.78 -24.19 -32.99
CA GLU A 21 -2.79 -23.44 -32.21
C GLU A 21 -1.47 -24.23 -32.23
N PRO A 22 -0.29 -23.55 -32.27
CA PRO A 22 0.99 -24.23 -32.29
C PRO A 22 1.09 -25.15 -31.08
N ALA A 23 1.36 -26.42 -31.34
CA ALA A 23 1.59 -27.41 -30.29
C ALA A 23 2.68 -26.91 -29.35
N ALA A 24 2.34 -26.63 -28.10
CA ALA A 24 3.27 -26.29 -27.05
C ALA A 24 4.34 -27.37 -26.96
N SER A 25 5.61 -27.00 -26.81
CA SER A 25 6.66 -27.96 -26.45
C SER A 25 6.24 -28.59 -25.12
N ALA A 26 6.37 -29.91 -24.98
CA ALA A 26 5.82 -30.67 -23.85
C ALA A 26 6.25 -30.18 -22.45
N ASP A 27 7.24 -29.30 -22.39
CA ASP A 27 7.89 -28.86 -21.14
C ASP A 27 7.74 -27.35 -20.82
N LYS A 28 6.99 -26.58 -21.60
CA LYS A 28 6.81 -25.14 -21.36
C LYS A 28 5.34 -24.74 -21.34
N PRO A 29 4.97 -23.70 -20.55
CA PRO A 29 3.61 -23.17 -20.56
C PRO A 29 3.25 -22.54 -21.91
N LEU A 30 1.95 -22.31 -22.12
CA LEU A 30 1.43 -21.62 -23.29
C LEU A 30 1.87 -20.14 -23.28
N LEU A 31 2.34 -19.66 -24.41
CA LEU A 31 2.69 -18.26 -24.61
C LEU A 31 1.42 -17.39 -24.68
N MET A 32 1.53 -16.16 -24.25
CA MET A 32 0.52 -15.14 -24.52
C MET A 32 0.48 -14.86 -26.04
N ALA A 33 -0.69 -14.46 -26.54
CA ALA A 33 -0.86 -14.17 -27.98
C ALA A 33 0.10 -13.09 -28.45
N GLY A 34 0.91 -13.44 -29.48
CA GLY A 34 1.89 -12.51 -30.06
C GLY A 34 3.16 -12.27 -29.22
N LYS A 35 3.38 -13.05 -28.17
CA LYS A 35 4.57 -12.95 -27.32
C LYS A 35 5.50 -14.14 -27.51
N HIS A 36 6.79 -13.92 -27.21
CA HIS A 36 7.85 -14.93 -27.37
C HIS A 36 8.38 -15.46 -26.04
N GLU A 37 8.24 -14.67 -24.97
CA GLU A 37 8.78 -14.96 -23.63
C GLU A 37 7.74 -14.88 -22.52
N LEU A 38 6.57 -14.27 -22.78
CA LEU A 38 5.50 -14.15 -21.78
C LEU A 38 4.54 -15.31 -21.87
N TYR A 39 4.39 -16.01 -20.75
CA TYR A 39 3.50 -17.16 -20.62
C TYR A 39 2.13 -16.74 -20.06
N GLN A 40 1.09 -17.52 -20.44
CA GLN A 40 -0.25 -17.36 -19.88
C GLN A 40 -0.23 -17.75 -18.40
N ARG A 41 -0.84 -16.93 -17.57
CA ARG A 41 -0.96 -17.16 -16.14
C ARG A 41 -2.41 -16.96 -15.68
N VAL A 42 -2.77 -17.70 -14.65
CA VAL A 42 -4.08 -17.58 -13.97
C VAL A 42 -3.89 -17.56 -12.48
N LEU A 43 -4.83 -16.90 -11.81
CA LEU A 43 -4.95 -16.83 -10.37
C LEU A 43 -6.12 -17.72 -9.92
N SER A 44 -5.93 -18.57 -8.91
CA SER A 44 -7.01 -19.34 -8.32
C SER A 44 -7.94 -18.44 -7.50
N VAL A 45 -9.24 -18.71 -7.57
CA VAL A 45 -10.23 -18.03 -6.70
C VAL A 45 -10.50 -18.86 -5.45
N PRO A 46 -11.05 -18.27 -4.37
CA PRO A 46 -11.44 -19.01 -3.17
C PRO A 46 -12.38 -20.18 -3.50
N GLY A 47 -12.10 -21.34 -2.91
CA GLY A 47 -12.83 -22.59 -3.16
C GLY A 47 -12.51 -23.27 -4.49
N ALA A 48 -11.45 -22.87 -5.18
CA ALA A 48 -10.93 -23.57 -6.35
C ALA A 48 -10.49 -25.00 -5.97
N ARG A 49 -10.81 -25.97 -6.80
CA ARG A 49 -10.45 -27.36 -6.57
C ARG A 49 -9.75 -27.95 -7.79
N MET A 50 -8.55 -28.45 -7.59
CA MET A 50 -7.71 -29.06 -8.60
C MET A 50 -7.99 -30.55 -8.71
N VAL A 51 -8.00 -31.08 -9.93
CA VAL A 51 -8.11 -32.52 -10.24
C VAL A 51 -6.88 -32.98 -11.00
N LYS A 52 -6.57 -34.28 -10.93
CA LYS A 52 -5.39 -34.85 -11.65
C LYS A 52 -5.60 -34.89 -13.17
N GLU A 53 -6.83 -35.07 -13.63
CA GLU A 53 -7.22 -35.12 -15.04
C GLU A 53 -8.51 -34.32 -15.23
N ALA A 54 -8.65 -33.65 -16.38
CA ALA A 54 -9.86 -32.86 -16.68
C ALA A 54 -11.14 -33.70 -16.53
N GLY A 55 -12.08 -33.25 -15.72
CA GLY A 55 -13.31 -33.97 -15.40
C GLY A 55 -13.13 -35.17 -14.47
N GLY A 56 -11.94 -35.39 -13.94
CA GLY A 56 -11.62 -36.50 -13.03
C GLY A 56 -12.35 -36.44 -11.69
N LYS A 57 -12.41 -37.57 -10.99
CA LYS A 57 -12.92 -37.67 -9.61
C LYS A 57 -11.77 -37.49 -8.62
N GLY A 58 -12.06 -36.88 -7.47
CA GLY A 58 -11.08 -36.65 -6.41
C GLY A 58 -10.33 -35.34 -6.64
N SER A 59 -10.82 -34.28 -6.01
CA SER A 59 -10.25 -32.94 -6.10
C SER A 59 -9.56 -32.54 -4.80
N THR A 60 -8.47 -31.81 -4.91
CA THR A 60 -7.77 -31.17 -3.79
C THR A 60 -8.09 -29.68 -3.81
N GLU A 61 -8.36 -29.11 -2.67
CA GLU A 61 -8.55 -27.66 -2.53
C GLU A 61 -7.23 -26.94 -2.79
N VAL A 62 -7.31 -25.80 -3.48
CA VAL A 62 -6.17 -24.98 -3.83
C VAL A 62 -6.21 -23.73 -2.97
N THR A 63 -5.08 -23.35 -2.42
CA THR A 63 -4.96 -22.09 -1.68
C THR A 63 -5.40 -20.92 -2.56
N PRO A 64 -6.31 -20.05 -2.08
CA PRO A 64 -6.75 -18.88 -2.83
C PRO A 64 -5.58 -18.02 -3.29
N PHE A 65 -5.76 -17.29 -4.38
CA PHE A 65 -4.79 -16.35 -4.94
C PHE A 65 -3.41 -16.97 -5.27
N THR A 66 -3.39 -18.27 -5.51
CA THR A 66 -2.19 -18.95 -6.06
C THR A 66 -2.08 -18.66 -7.55
N ALA A 67 -0.94 -18.13 -7.97
CA ALA A 67 -0.62 -17.90 -9.38
C ALA A 67 -0.12 -19.19 -10.03
N PHE A 68 -0.68 -19.55 -11.19
CA PHE A 68 -0.31 -20.72 -11.96
C PHE A 68 0.04 -20.34 -13.39
N TYR A 69 1.00 -21.05 -13.97
CA TYR A 69 1.26 -21.07 -15.42
C TYR A 69 0.29 -22.04 -16.10
N VAL A 70 -0.21 -21.67 -17.27
CA VAL A 70 -1.12 -22.51 -18.08
C VAL A 70 -0.34 -23.32 -19.08
N TYR A 71 -0.39 -24.64 -18.99
CA TYR A 71 0.31 -25.57 -19.88
C TYR A 71 -0.55 -26.06 -21.04
N ALA A 72 -1.86 -26.27 -20.79
CA ALA A 72 -2.81 -26.67 -21.80
C ALA A 72 -4.22 -26.16 -21.50
N ARG A 73 -5.04 -26.08 -22.55
CA ARG A 73 -6.47 -25.79 -22.47
C ARG A 73 -7.23 -26.97 -23.07
N PHE A 74 -8.27 -27.44 -22.40
CA PHE A 74 -9.07 -28.57 -22.83
C PHE A 74 -10.56 -28.32 -22.56
N THR A 75 -11.42 -28.75 -23.48
CA THR A 75 -12.87 -28.66 -23.31
C THR A 75 -13.44 -30.06 -23.18
N LEU A 76 -14.13 -30.35 -22.07
CA LEU A 76 -14.80 -31.59 -21.81
C LEU A 76 -16.27 -31.33 -21.43
N ASP A 77 -17.20 -31.91 -22.15
CA ASP A 77 -18.65 -31.77 -21.92
C ASP A 77 -19.09 -30.27 -21.81
N GLY A 78 -18.54 -29.42 -22.66
CA GLY A 78 -18.82 -27.97 -22.68
C GLY A 78 -18.15 -27.16 -21.56
N LYS A 79 -17.42 -27.79 -20.65
CA LYS A 79 -16.63 -27.12 -19.61
C LYS A 79 -15.18 -26.98 -20.05
N GLN A 80 -14.64 -25.79 -19.87
CA GLN A 80 -13.22 -25.51 -20.15
C GLN A 80 -12.36 -25.78 -18.93
N TRP A 81 -11.22 -26.44 -19.18
CA TRP A 81 -10.23 -26.83 -18.19
C TRP A 81 -8.86 -26.31 -18.57
N LEU A 82 -8.07 -25.95 -17.57
CA LEU A 82 -6.69 -25.52 -17.72
C LEU A 82 -5.78 -26.53 -17.03
N GLU A 83 -4.78 -27.06 -17.76
CA GLU A 83 -3.65 -27.73 -17.13
C GLU A 83 -2.70 -26.66 -16.58
N VAL A 84 -2.40 -26.72 -15.30
CA VAL A 84 -1.66 -25.68 -14.61
C VAL A 84 -0.45 -26.22 -13.86
N GLY A 85 0.55 -25.37 -13.65
CA GLY A 85 1.75 -25.67 -12.89
C GLY A 85 2.27 -24.43 -12.16
N THR A 86 3.07 -24.63 -11.13
CA THR A 86 3.59 -23.56 -10.27
C THR A 86 4.85 -22.89 -10.82
N ASP A 87 5.52 -23.50 -11.80
CA ASP A 87 6.71 -22.95 -12.43
C ASP A 87 6.61 -23.01 -13.97
N ARG A 88 7.63 -22.50 -14.68
CA ARG A 88 7.72 -22.50 -16.15
C ARG A 88 8.60 -23.62 -16.72
N HIS A 89 9.02 -24.56 -15.89
CA HIS A 89 10.02 -25.58 -16.22
C HIS A 89 9.44 -26.98 -16.42
N GLY A 90 8.09 -27.11 -16.46
CA GLY A 90 7.39 -28.35 -16.73
C GLY A 90 6.74 -29.02 -15.51
N SER A 91 6.82 -28.42 -14.33
CA SER A 91 6.18 -28.93 -13.11
C SER A 91 4.68 -28.71 -13.17
N ARG A 92 3.93 -29.72 -13.65
CA ARG A 92 2.47 -29.67 -13.76
C ARG A 92 1.82 -30.12 -12.46
N ALA A 93 0.94 -29.28 -11.93
CA ALA A 93 0.23 -29.55 -10.68
C ALA A 93 -1.09 -30.33 -10.90
N GLY A 94 -1.81 -30.02 -11.97
CA GLY A 94 -3.10 -30.66 -12.29
C GLY A 94 -3.98 -29.79 -13.18
N TRP A 95 -5.29 -30.02 -13.08
CA TRP A 95 -6.30 -29.37 -13.92
C TRP A 95 -7.27 -28.56 -13.05
N LEU A 96 -7.53 -27.31 -13.46
CA LEU A 96 -8.51 -26.41 -12.86
C LEU A 96 -9.62 -26.08 -13.88
N PRO A 97 -10.89 -26.01 -13.45
CA PRO A 97 -11.94 -25.42 -14.27
C PRO A 97 -11.62 -23.94 -14.52
N ILE A 98 -11.81 -23.44 -15.74
CA ILE A 98 -11.57 -22.00 -16.03
C ILE A 98 -12.43 -21.09 -15.15
N ALA A 99 -13.64 -21.51 -14.79
CA ALA A 99 -14.53 -20.78 -13.89
C ALA A 99 -14.00 -20.64 -12.44
N SER A 100 -12.97 -21.40 -12.07
CA SER A 100 -12.28 -21.31 -10.78
C SER A 100 -10.99 -20.53 -10.85
N THR A 101 -10.78 -19.78 -11.93
CA THR A 101 -9.55 -19.00 -12.16
C THR A 101 -9.85 -17.63 -12.74
N ILE A 102 -8.93 -16.71 -12.56
CA ILE A 102 -8.91 -15.38 -13.20
C ILE A 102 -7.64 -15.30 -14.04
N GLU A 103 -7.77 -14.88 -15.30
CA GLU A 103 -6.58 -14.60 -16.13
C GLU A 103 -5.82 -13.42 -15.53
N TRP A 104 -4.53 -13.64 -15.19
CA TRP A 104 -3.72 -12.64 -14.53
C TRP A 104 -2.24 -12.80 -14.93
N ASN A 105 -1.88 -12.13 -16.00
CA ASN A 105 -0.59 -12.30 -16.69
C ASN A 105 0.56 -11.48 -16.07
N HIS A 106 0.33 -10.81 -14.95
CA HIS A 106 1.33 -10.09 -14.16
C HIS A 106 0.91 -10.03 -12.68
N GLY A 107 1.82 -9.62 -11.78
CA GLY A 107 1.58 -9.58 -10.34
C GLY A 107 0.84 -8.34 -9.82
N LEU A 108 0.44 -7.41 -10.70
CA LEU A 108 -0.13 -6.14 -10.28
C LEU A 108 -1.59 -6.28 -9.85
N THR A 109 -1.90 -5.67 -8.72
CA THR A 109 -3.25 -5.53 -8.16
C THR A 109 -3.53 -4.07 -7.83
N ALA A 110 -4.81 -3.70 -7.76
CA ALA A 110 -5.25 -2.38 -7.36
C ALA A 110 -5.73 -2.39 -5.90
N ALA A 111 -5.52 -1.29 -5.19
CA ALA A 111 -6.20 -0.97 -3.95
C ALA A 111 -6.91 0.37 -4.15
N PHE A 112 -8.22 0.46 -3.85
CA PHE A 112 -8.94 1.72 -3.93
C PHE A 112 -8.42 2.69 -2.89
N ARG A 113 -8.18 3.94 -3.30
CA ARG A 113 -7.88 5.03 -2.38
C ARG A 113 -9.11 5.42 -1.55
N ASP A 114 -8.89 6.11 -0.44
CA ASP A 114 -9.97 6.62 0.38
C ASP A 114 -10.76 7.72 -0.40
N PRO A 115 -12.08 7.57 -0.57
CA PRO A 115 -12.90 8.51 -1.36
C PRO A 115 -13.11 9.87 -0.68
N VAL A 116 -12.35 10.22 0.34
CA VAL A 116 -12.41 11.53 1.02
C VAL A 116 -11.92 12.68 0.14
N SER A 117 -11.09 12.38 -0.87
CA SER A 117 -10.47 13.37 -1.76
C SER A 117 -10.95 13.33 -3.20
N HIS A 118 -11.66 12.29 -3.59
CA HIS A 118 -12.17 12.05 -4.94
C HIS A 118 -13.58 11.43 -4.89
N ASP A 119 -14.28 11.44 -6.01
CA ASP A 119 -15.54 10.71 -6.14
C ASP A 119 -15.30 9.19 -6.02
N ARG A 120 -16.27 8.47 -5.43
CA ARG A 120 -16.24 7.02 -5.38
C ARG A 120 -16.17 6.44 -6.79
N VAL A 121 -15.28 5.48 -7.02
CA VAL A 121 -15.06 4.91 -8.35
C VAL A 121 -16.29 4.17 -8.86
N LEU A 122 -16.75 4.51 -10.05
CA LEU A 122 -17.77 3.76 -10.76
C LEU A 122 -17.16 2.57 -11.50
N LEU A 123 -17.78 1.41 -11.40
CA LEU A 123 -17.37 0.17 -12.02
C LEU A 123 -18.36 -0.19 -13.13
N PHE A 124 -17.87 -0.34 -14.36
CA PHE A 124 -18.67 -0.46 -15.57
C PHE A 124 -18.59 -1.88 -16.13
N LYS A 125 -19.69 -2.34 -16.74
CA LYS A 125 -19.76 -3.66 -17.37
C LYS A 125 -18.88 -3.79 -18.62
N ASP A 126 -18.58 -2.69 -19.31
CA ASP A 126 -17.85 -2.69 -20.57
C ASP A 126 -16.94 -1.46 -20.74
N LYS A 127 -15.90 -1.63 -21.53
CA LYS A 127 -14.88 -0.61 -21.79
C LYS A 127 -15.42 0.61 -22.56
N GLU A 128 -16.33 0.39 -23.49
CA GLU A 128 -16.84 1.48 -24.34
C GLU A 128 -17.64 2.49 -23.53
N SER A 129 -18.44 2.03 -22.58
CA SER A 129 -19.20 2.92 -21.67
C SER A 129 -18.28 3.88 -20.92
N VAL A 130 -17.15 3.40 -20.38
CA VAL A 130 -16.15 4.24 -19.70
C VAL A 130 -15.49 5.21 -20.68
N ARG A 131 -15.10 4.69 -21.85
CA ARG A 131 -14.41 5.48 -22.87
C ARG A 131 -15.30 6.61 -23.42
N GLU A 132 -16.57 6.34 -23.66
CA GLU A 132 -17.53 7.34 -24.11
C GLU A 132 -17.72 8.44 -23.05
N LEU A 133 -17.85 8.03 -21.78
CA LEU A 133 -17.97 8.96 -20.67
C LEU A 133 -16.70 9.84 -20.51
N ALA A 134 -15.52 9.24 -20.62
CA ALA A 134 -14.25 9.96 -20.53
C ALA A 134 -14.03 10.98 -21.66
N ARG A 135 -14.66 10.79 -22.82
CA ARG A 135 -14.62 11.73 -23.94
C ARG A 135 -15.57 12.92 -23.79
N GLN A 136 -16.55 12.83 -22.90
CA GLN A 136 -17.52 13.90 -22.69
C GLN A 136 -16.86 15.05 -21.91
N LYS A 137 -17.11 16.28 -22.37
CA LYS A 137 -16.68 17.49 -21.67
C LYS A 137 -17.65 17.91 -20.56
N ASP A 138 -18.87 17.45 -20.66
CA ASP A 138 -19.96 17.74 -19.73
C ASP A 138 -20.16 16.53 -18.80
N LEU A 139 -20.15 16.77 -17.51
CA LEU A 139 -20.30 15.75 -16.47
C LEU A 139 -21.77 15.36 -16.19
N THR A 140 -22.75 15.90 -16.92
CA THR A 140 -24.18 15.65 -16.64
C THR A 140 -24.53 14.16 -16.63
N VAL A 141 -23.99 13.39 -17.59
CA VAL A 141 -24.24 11.94 -17.65
C VAL A 141 -23.52 11.23 -16.51
N TYR A 142 -22.27 11.62 -16.22
CA TYR A 142 -21.51 11.11 -15.09
C TYR A 142 -22.25 11.36 -13.76
N ASP A 143 -22.72 12.58 -13.53
CA ASP A 143 -23.45 12.98 -12.32
C ASP A 143 -24.70 12.12 -12.09
N LYS A 144 -25.45 11.88 -13.16
CA LYS A 144 -26.63 11.01 -13.09
C LYS A 144 -26.26 9.58 -12.70
N LEU A 145 -25.29 8.98 -13.41
CA LEU A 145 -24.84 7.61 -13.12
C LEU A 145 -24.27 7.49 -11.70
N TYR A 146 -23.51 8.48 -11.26
CA TYR A 146 -22.95 8.53 -9.92
C TYR A 146 -24.05 8.60 -8.84
N GLN A 147 -25.02 9.48 -8.99
CA GLN A 147 -26.12 9.62 -8.03
C GLN A 147 -27.00 8.36 -7.97
N GLU A 148 -27.28 7.74 -9.12
CA GLU A 148 -28.04 6.47 -9.17
C GLU A 148 -27.27 5.34 -8.47
N ALA A 149 -25.96 5.21 -8.72
CA ALA A 149 -25.11 4.20 -8.11
C ALA A 149 -24.92 4.43 -6.61
N ALA A 150 -24.67 5.68 -6.18
CA ALA A 150 -24.49 6.04 -4.78
C ALA A 150 -25.74 5.79 -3.93
N GLN A 151 -26.93 5.86 -4.53
CA GLN A 151 -28.22 5.59 -3.87
C GLN A 151 -28.66 4.12 -3.99
N GLY A 152 -27.87 3.25 -4.63
CA GLY A 152 -28.29 1.86 -4.93
C GLY A 152 -29.48 1.74 -5.87
N LYS A 153 -29.71 2.76 -6.71
CA LYS A 153 -30.86 2.86 -7.64
C LYS A 153 -30.50 2.67 -9.10
N SER A 154 -29.35 2.08 -9.40
CA SER A 154 -28.95 1.78 -10.78
C SER A 154 -29.99 0.89 -11.45
N SER A 155 -30.41 1.28 -12.66
CA SER A 155 -31.34 0.46 -13.45
C SER A 155 -30.64 -0.80 -13.99
N ALA A 156 -31.42 -1.83 -14.37
CA ALA A 156 -30.87 -3.03 -14.98
C ALA A 156 -30.10 -2.76 -16.30
N ASP A 157 -30.46 -1.69 -17.00
CA ASP A 157 -29.81 -1.25 -18.25
C ASP A 157 -28.61 -0.31 -18.01
N SER A 158 -28.33 0.06 -16.74
CA SER A 158 -27.20 0.92 -16.41
C SER A 158 -25.88 0.29 -16.88
N PRO A 159 -24.95 1.08 -17.44
CA PRO A 159 -23.60 0.60 -17.72
C PRO A 159 -22.79 0.40 -16.42
N VAL A 160 -23.21 0.99 -15.30
CA VAL A 160 -22.55 0.88 -14.00
C VAL A 160 -23.08 -0.33 -13.24
N ILE A 161 -22.20 -1.24 -12.89
CA ILE A 161 -22.52 -2.51 -12.17
C ILE A 161 -22.26 -2.41 -10.67
N ALA A 162 -21.33 -1.55 -10.26
CA ALA A 162 -21.00 -1.32 -8.85
C ALA A 162 -20.36 0.05 -8.68
N ILE A 163 -20.20 0.45 -7.43
CA ILE A 163 -19.51 1.68 -7.03
C ILE A 163 -18.60 1.35 -5.85
N GLN A 164 -17.43 2.00 -5.78
CA GLN A 164 -16.51 1.89 -4.63
C GLN A 164 -17.27 2.11 -3.31
N PRO A 165 -17.00 1.33 -2.26
CA PRO A 165 -17.56 1.56 -0.93
C PRO A 165 -17.33 2.99 -0.41
N PRO A 166 -18.18 3.50 0.51
CA PRO A 166 -18.08 4.89 0.98
C PRO A 166 -16.87 5.17 1.86
N GLY A 167 -16.26 4.15 2.45
CA GLY A 167 -15.06 4.24 3.28
C GLY A 167 -13.91 3.41 2.72
N TYR A 168 -12.73 3.62 3.26
CA TYR A 168 -11.56 2.80 2.95
C TYR A 168 -11.72 1.40 3.55
N ILE A 169 -11.43 0.35 2.78
CA ILE A 169 -11.43 -1.03 3.26
C ILE A 169 -10.01 -1.39 3.71
N ASP A 170 -9.86 -1.76 4.98
CA ASP A 170 -8.59 -2.25 5.50
C ASP A 170 -8.38 -3.70 5.06
N ILE A 171 -7.47 -3.90 4.12
CA ILE A 171 -7.15 -5.23 3.58
C ILE A 171 -6.58 -6.21 4.62
N ARG A 172 -6.18 -5.74 5.80
CA ARG A 172 -5.71 -6.60 6.89
C ARG A 172 -6.89 -7.25 7.64
N GLU A 173 -8.02 -6.58 7.66
CA GLU A 173 -9.24 -7.04 8.33
C GLU A 173 -10.16 -7.78 7.36
N ASP A 174 -10.35 -7.21 6.16
CA ASP A 174 -11.21 -7.74 5.11
C ASP A 174 -10.38 -7.97 3.85
N PHE A 175 -9.58 -9.02 3.82
CA PHE A 175 -8.68 -9.27 2.70
C PHE A 175 -9.45 -9.55 1.42
N TYR A 176 -9.19 -8.73 0.42
CA TYR A 176 -9.65 -8.93 -0.95
C TYR A 176 -8.55 -8.55 -1.93
N LEU A 177 -8.60 -9.13 -3.12
CA LEU A 177 -7.66 -8.81 -4.18
C LEU A 177 -8.40 -8.19 -5.37
N VAL A 178 -7.82 -7.16 -5.96
CA VAL A 178 -8.33 -6.51 -7.18
C VAL A 178 -7.28 -6.66 -8.29
N PRO A 179 -7.16 -7.85 -8.93
CA PRO A 179 -6.21 -8.08 -10.01
C PRO A 179 -6.49 -7.15 -11.19
N ILE A 180 -5.45 -6.48 -11.69
CA ILE A 180 -5.51 -5.74 -12.94
C ILE A 180 -5.31 -6.75 -14.07
N ARG A 181 -6.24 -6.81 -15.04
CA ARG A 181 -6.22 -7.80 -16.12
C ARG A 181 -5.76 -7.22 -17.45
N GLN A 182 -6.34 -6.10 -17.83
CA GLN A 182 -6.04 -5.38 -19.06
C GLN A 182 -6.00 -3.87 -18.79
N HIS A 183 -5.34 -3.15 -19.67
CA HIS A 183 -5.31 -1.69 -19.61
C HIS A 183 -5.30 -1.07 -21.00
N GLU A 184 -5.69 0.20 -21.07
CA GLU A 184 -5.59 1.05 -22.26
C GLU A 184 -5.31 2.50 -21.82
N ASP A 185 -4.27 3.10 -22.38
CA ASP A 185 -3.98 4.52 -22.14
C ASP A 185 -4.99 5.40 -22.85
N ILE A 186 -5.56 6.35 -22.15
CA ILE A 186 -6.47 7.37 -22.67
C ILE A 186 -6.12 8.75 -22.10
N TYR A 187 -6.84 9.76 -22.57
CA TYR A 187 -6.79 11.10 -21.97
C TYR A 187 -8.14 11.46 -21.38
N LEU A 188 -8.13 11.95 -20.13
CA LEU A 188 -9.26 12.58 -19.46
C LEU A 188 -8.98 14.09 -19.41
N GLY A 189 -9.61 14.84 -20.32
CA GLY A 189 -9.21 16.22 -20.56
C GLY A 189 -7.78 16.30 -21.12
N SER A 190 -6.86 16.96 -20.39
CA SER A 190 -5.43 17.05 -20.71
C SER A 190 -4.58 16.00 -19.99
N GLU A 191 -5.13 15.34 -18.99
CA GLU A 191 -4.41 14.42 -18.14
C GLU A 191 -4.38 13.00 -18.73
N ARG A 192 -3.23 12.33 -18.59
CA ARG A 192 -3.09 10.92 -18.96
C ARG A 192 -3.80 10.05 -17.93
N ALA A 193 -4.66 9.17 -18.39
CA ALA A 193 -5.42 8.24 -17.58
C ALA A 193 -5.36 6.83 -18.19
N ARG A 194 -5.80 5.83 -17.44
CA ARG A 194 -5.91 4.44 -17.91
C ARG A 194 -7.29 3.89 -17.68
N LEU A 195 -7.82 3.27 -18.71
CA LEU A 195 -8.93 2.33 -18.58
C LEU A 195 -8.36 1.00 -18.11
N LEU A 196 -8.87 0.49 -17.01
CA LEU A 196 -8.44 -0.77 -16.42
C LEU A 196 -9.59 -1.77 -16.45
N GLN A 197 -9.30 -2.99 -16.92
CA GLN A 197 -10.13 -4.14 -16.60
C GLN A 197 -9.63 -4.76 -15.31
N ILE A 198 -10.52 -4.87 -14.34
CA ILE A 198 -10.23 -5.43 -13.02
C ILE A 198 -11.19 -6.57 -12.72
N SER A 199 -10.78 -7.46 -11.82
CA SER A 199 -11.68 -8.36 -11.11
C SER A 199 -11.62 -8.03 -9.63
N SER A 200 -12.70 -8.21 -8.88
CA SER A 200 -12.72 -8.06 -7.42
C SER A 200 -13.00 -9.42 -6.79
N VAL A 201 -12.10 -9.88 -5.92
CA VAL A 201 -12.16 -11.23 -5.34
C VAL A 201 -11.91 -11.17 -3.84
N PRO A 202 -12.97 -11.26 -3.01
CA PRO A 202 -12.82 -11.38 -1.56
C PRO A 202 -12.27 -12.77 -1.20
N LEU A 203 -11.48 -12.86 -0.13
CA LEU A 203 -10.96 -14.12 0.40
C LEU A 203 -12.10 -15.01 0.90
N GLU A 204 -13.02 -14.43 1.65
CA GLU A 204 -14.23 -15.12 2.10
C GLU A 204 -15.35 -14.90 1.07
N ARG A 205 -15.90 -15.98 0.53
CA ARG A 205 -17.15 -15.88 -0.23
C ARG A 205 -18.26 -15.49 0.73
N GLU A 206 -19.11 -14.55 0.33
CA GLU A 206 -20.36 -14.22 1.02
C GLU A 206 -21.08 -15.52 1.42
N GLN A 207 -20.89 -15.96 2.66
CA GLN A 207 -21.90 -16.72 3.35
C GLN A 207 -23.00 -15.71 3.66
N ALA A 208 -24.25 -16.06 3.33
CA ALA A 208 -25.43 -15.22 3.61
C ALA A 208 -25.22 -14.45 4.92
N ALA A 209 -25.31 -13.12 4.82
CA ALA A 209 -24.92 -12.18 5.85
C ALA A 209 -25.06 -12.79 7.26
N PRO A 210 -24.00 -12.99 8.03
CA PRO A 210 -24.16 -13.30 9.43
C PRO A 210 -25.01 -12.19 10.02
N ASP A 211 -25.85 -12.50 11.00
CA ASP A 211 -26.51 -11.50 11.83
C ASP A 211 -25.40 -10.61 12.46
N VAL A 212 -24.88 -9.67 11.67
CA VAL A 212 -23.88 -8.71 12.11
C VAL A 212 -24.61 -7.85 13.13
N LYS A 213 -24.36 -8.10 14.40
CA LYS A 213 -24.79 -7.18 15.44
C LYS A 213 -24.14 -5.85 15.08
N PRO A 214 -24.93 -4.78 14.89
CA PRO A 214 -24.37 -3.47 14.64
C PRO A 214 -23.32 -3.18 15.70
N VAL A 215 -22.08 -2.93 15.29
CA VAL A 215 -21.04 -2.44 16.23
C VAL A 215 -21.58 -1.14 16.77
N ALA A 216 -21.77 -1.06 18.07
CA ALA A 216 -22.34 0.16 18.65
C ALA A 216 -21.33 1.29 18.48
N ALA A 217 -21.79 2.48 18.09
CA ALA A 217 -20.94 3.68 17.99
C ALA A 217 -20.09 3.95 19.24
N LYS A 218 -20.52 3.40 20.39
CA LYS A 218 -19.79 3.44 21.66
C LYS A 218 -18.45 2.71 21.68
N ASP A 219 -18.18 1.84 20.71
CA ASP A 219 -16.96 1.02 20.66
C ASP A 219 -15.83 1.70 19.84
N TYR A 220 -16.09 2.89 19.27
CA TYR A 220 -15.05 3.66 18.58
C TYR A 220 -13.95 4.05 19.56
N SER A 221 -12.71 3.66 19.29
CA SER A 221 -11.57 4.00 20.13
C SER A 221 -10.40 4.57 19.32
N ALA A 222 -9.63 5.43 19.98
CA ALA A 222 -8.44 6.05 19.42
C ALA A 222 -7.20 5.76 20.26
N GLY A 223 -6.09 5.45 19.62
CA GLY A 223 -4.75 5.45 20.22
C GLY A 223 -4.02 6.74 19.86
N LEU A 224 -3.55 7.47 20.84
CA LEU A 224 -2.80 8.72 20.68
C LEU A 224 -1.43 8.60 21.35
N VAL A 225 -0.36 8.51 20.56
CA VAL A 225 0.99 8.36 21.06
C VAL A 225 1.80 9.63 20.82
N PHE A 226 2.30 10.22 21.88
CA PHE A 226 3.25 11.31 21.81
C PHE A 226 4.66 10.76 21.67
N VAL A 227 5.39 11.28 20.68
CA VAL A 227 6.81 11.00 20.45
C VAL A 227 7.55 12.31 20.66
N ILE A 228 8.24 12.41 21.78
CA ILE A 228 8.79 13.68 22.26
C ILE A 228 10.30 13.62 22.24
N ASP A 229 10.88 14.56 21.55
CA ASP A 229 12.28 14.90 21.69
C ASP A 229 12.55 15.28 23.14
N SER A 230 13.52 14.64 23.74
CA SER A 230 13.92 14.87 25.14
C SER A 230 15.40 15.23 25.26
N THR A 231 15.95 15.84 24.22
CA THR A 231 17.27 16.46 24.26
C THR A 231 17.29 17.70 25.14
N LEU A 232 18.46 18.26 25.38
CA LEU A 232 18.63 19.38 26.31
C LEU A 232 17.84 20.63 25.89
N SER A 233 17.72 20.91 24.59
CA SER A 233 16.98 22.05 24.04
C SER A 233 15.48 22.02 24.33
N MET A 234 14.93 20.84 24.58
CA MET A 234 13.50 20.60 24.72
C MET A 234 12.94 20.85 26.13
N GLU A 235 13.76 21.24 27.11
CA GLU A 235 13.30 21.43 28.50
C GLU A 235 12.05 22.35 28.61
N PRO A 236 11.94 23.52 27.95
CA PRO A 236 10.76 24.38 28.02
C PRO A 236 9.50 23.77 27.40
N TYR A 237 9.66 22.91 26.40
CA TYR A 237 8.57 22.31 25.63
C TYR A 237 8.04 21.05 26.31
N ILE A 238 8.88 20.33 27.06
CA ILE A 238 8.48 19.15 27.83
C ILE A 238 7.44 19.54 28.89
N GLU A 239 7.65 20.64 29.62
CA GLU A 239 6.67 21.11 30.60
C GLU A 239 5.35 21.50 29.93
N ARG A 240 5.41 22.23 28.83
CA ARG A 240 4.21 22.62 28.07
C ARG A 240 3.46 21.42 27.48
N THR A 241 4.20 20.38 27.05
CA THR A 241 3.60 19.13 26.59
C THR A 241 2.86 18.42 27.73
N ARG A 242 3.44 18.40 28.94
CA ARG A 242 2.77 17.83 30.12
C ARG A 242 1.46 18.55 30.43
N GLU A 243 1.47 19.89 30.46
CA GLU A 243 0.26 20.68 30.70
C GLU A 243 -0.82 20.42 29.65
N ALA A 244 -0.44 20.32 28.36
CA ALA A 244 -1.38 20.03 27.28
C ALA A 244 -1.97 18.61 27.39
N VAL A 245 -1.15 17.62 27.74
CA VAL A 245 -1.58 16.23 27.95
C VAL A 245 -2.53 16.12 29.13
N GLU A 246 -2.24 16.79 30.27
CA GLU A 246 -3.15 16.87 31.41
C GLU A 246 -4.49 17.48 31.01
N LYS A 247 -4.47 18.59 30.28
CA LYS A 247 -5.69 19.28 29.81
C LYS A 247 -6.54 18.40 28.87
N ILE A 248 -5.89 17.65 27.95
CA ILE A 248 -6.59 16.71 27.07
C ILE A 248 -7.27 15.62 27.91
N TYR A 249 -6.54 15.07 28.87
CA TYR A 249 -7.04 14.05 29.76
C TYR A 249 -8.26 14.54 30.56
N ASP A 250 -8.20 15.73 31.14
CA ASP A 250 -9.30 16.35 31.87
C ASP A 250 -10.52 16.60 30.97
N THR A 251 -10.28 17.12 29.75
CA THR A 251 -11.35 17.37 28.75
C THR A 251 -12.07 16.08 28.36
N LEU A 252 -11.35 14.98 28.16
CA LEU A 252 -11.95 13.67 27.89
C LEU A 252 -12.68 13.11 29.11
N GLY A 253 -12.17 13.36 30.32
CA GLY A 253 -12.80 12.97 31.56
C GLY A 253 -14.16 13.66 31.75
N ASP A 254 -14.21 14.97 31.52
CA ASP A 254 -15.43 15.77 31.58
C ASP A 254 -16.47 15.33 30.55
N ALA A 255 -16.00 14.94 29.35
CA ALA A 255 -16.84 14.41 28.28
C ALA A 255 -17.21 12.92 28.47
N LYS A 256 -16.71 12.22 29.49
CA LYS A 256 -16.85 10.78 29.76
C LYS A 256 -16.33 9.90 28.61
N LEU A 257 -15.28 10.33 27.93
CA LEU A 257 -14.67 9.67 26.76
C LEU A 257 -13.30 9.01 27.07
N LEU A 258 -12.88 8.98 28.35
CA LEU A 258 -11.61 8.37 28.72
C LEU A 258 -11.51 6.88 28.35
N GLY A 259 -12.63 6.17 28.27
CA GLY A 259 -12.66 4.79 27.79
C GLY A 259 -12.49 4.63 26.28
N ASN A 260 -12.57 5.73 25.52
CA ASN A 260 -12.48 5.75 24.07
C ASN A 260 -11.12 6.25 23.56
N VAL A 261 -10.21 6.71 24.42
CA VAL A 261 -8.89 7.20 24.04
C VAL A 261 -7.83 6.59 24.94
N ASN A 262 -6.88 5.89 24.35
CA ASN A 262 -5.71 5.38 25.04
C ASN A 262 -4.50 6.23 24.66
N PHE A 263 -3.69 6.57 25.67
CA PHE A 263 -2.52 7.41 25.49
C PHE A 263 -1.23 6.59 25.55
N GLY A 264 -0.27 6.93 24.69
CA GLY A 264 1.09 6.44 24.73
C GLY A 264 2.10 7.57 24.82
N LEU A 265 3.28 7.29 25.33
CA LEU A 265 4.41 8.22 25.40
C LEU A 265 5.70 7.53 25.09
N VAL A 266 6.35 7.97 24.03
CA VAL A 266 7.73 7.63 23.67
C VAL A 266 8.57 8.89 23.75
N ALA A 267 9.75 8.80 24.32
CA ALA A 267 10.73 9.87 24.23
C ALA A 267 11.95 9.39 23.46
N PHE A 268 12.56 10.25 22.70
CA PHE A 268 13.82 9.97 22.00
C PHE A 268 14.87 11.03 22.31
N ARG A 269 16.09 10.71 22.00
CA ARG A 269 17.28 11.58 22.04
C ARG A 269 18.08 11.35 20.77
N ASP A 270 19.37 11.24 20.88
CA ASP A 270 20.26 10.98 19.76
C ASP A 270 20.96 9.62 19.87
N ASN A 271 21.63 9.21 18.79
CA ASN A 271 22.37 7.96 18.70
C ASN A 271 23.48 7.90 19.77
N LEU A 272 23.48 6.82 20.54
CA LEU A 272 24.44 6.61 21.63
C LEU A 272 25.89 6.42 21.13
N ALA A 273 26.10 6.07 19.85
CA ALA A 273 27.46 6.01 19.29
C ALA A 273 28.04 7.41 19.11
N SER A 274 27.19 8.42 18.78
CA SER A 274 27.60 9.83 18.68
C SER A 274 27.65 10.53 20.03
N ALA A 275 26.72 10.18 20.93
CA ALA A 275 26.54 10.82 22.23
C ALA A 275 26.36 9.77 23.36
N PRO A 276 27.43 9.04 23.76
CA PRO A 276 27.37 7.96 24.75
C PRO A 276 26.88 8.39 26.14
N GLN A 277 26.90 9.68 26.44
CA GLN A 277 26.43 10.27 27.69
C GLN A 277 24.90 10.39 27.78
N LEU A 278 24.18 10.18 26.69
CA LEU A 278 22.72 10.13 26.70
C LEU A 278 22.25 8.78 27.25
N ASP A 279 21.24 8.79 28.09
CA ASP A 279 20.78 7.57 28.79
C ASP A 279 20.11 6.56 27.86
N TYR A 280 19.53 7.02 26.74
CA TYR A 280 18.80 6.19 25.78
C TYR A 280 18.72 6.86 24.41
N LEU A 281 18.51 6.03 23.40
CA LEU A 281 18.18 6.45 22.04
C LEU A 281 16.67 6.76 21.94
N ALA A 282 15.82 5.77 22.20
CA ALA A 282 14.38 5.89 22.32
C ALA A 282 13.88 5.06 23.50
N ARG A 283 12.83 5.53 24.18
CA ARG A 283 12.26 4.88 25.35
C ARG A 283 10.75 5.03 25.41
N THR A 284 10.03 3.92 25.57
CA THR A 284 8.61 3.94 25.87
C THR A 284 8.39 4.22 27.36
N TYR A 285 7.77 5.33 27.69
CA TYR A 285 7.37 5.72 29.04
C TYR A 285 6.01 5.16 29.39
N VAL A 286 5.09 5.18 28.42
CA VAL A 286 3.71 4.67 28.56
C VAL A 286 3.36 3.95 27.25
N ASN A 287 2.88 2.72 27.34
CA ASN A 287 2.24 2.06 26.21
C ASN A 287 0.73 2.33 26.20
N LEU A 288 0.04 2.05 25.11
CA LEU A 288 -1.40 2.33 24.96
C LEU A 288 -2.25 1.58 26.00
N GLU A 289 -1.86 0.39 26.42
CA GLU A 289 -2.58 -0.39 27.44
C GLU A 289 -2.50 0.27 28.84
N GLN A 290 -1.33 0.79 29.19
CA GLN A 290 -1.11 1.53 30.44
C GLN A 290 -1.78 2.91 30.42
N GLY A 291 -1.88 3.51 29.23
CA GLY A 291 -2.50 4.82 29.03
C GLY A 291 -4.01 4.86 29.23
N SER A 292 -4.66 3.72 29.41
CA SER A 292 -6.06 3.63 29.83
C SER A 292 -6.27 4.01 31.31
N ASN A 293 -5.22 3.92 32.15
CA ASN A 293 -5.23 4.35 33.54
C ASN A 293 -4.63 5.76 33.67
N GLY A 294 -5.48 6.76 33.76
CA GLY A 294 -5.06 8.16 33.73
C GLY A 294 -4.14 8.60 34.85
N ALA A 295 -4.31 8.10 36.07
CA ALA A 295 -3.44 8.48 37.20
C ALA A 295 -2.02 7.94 36.99
N ASP A 296 -1.88 6.71 36.50
CA ASP A 296 -0.58 6.11 36.16
C ASP A 296 0.04 6.82 34.96
N PHE A 297 -0.76 7.09 33.92
CA PHE A 297 -0.33 7.83 32.73
C PHE A 297 0.25 9.20 33.10
N LEU A 298 -0.50 10.04 33.82
CA LEU A 298 -0.05 11.37 34.21
C LEU A 298 1.20 11.33 35.10
N SER A 299 1.30 10.33 36.01
CA SER A 299 2.50 10.12 36.83
C SER A 299 3.74 9.83 35.98
N ARG A 300 3.59 8.99 34.94
CA ARG A 300 4.69 8.64 34.02
C ARG A 300 5.06 9.81 33.11
N VAL A 301 4.08 10.58 32.63
CA VAL A 301 4.31 11.81 31.85
C VAL A 301 5.14 12.81 32.69
N LYS A 302 4.83 12.95 33.99
CA LYS A 302 5.62 13.79 34.91
C LYS A 302 7.06 13.31 35.13
N SER A 303 7.36 12.04 34.86
CA SER A 303 8.71 11.51 34.97
C SER A 303 9.60 11.81 33.75
N LEU A 304 9.05 12.23 32.62
CA LEU A 304 9.81 12.63 31.44
C LEU A 304 10.65 13.88 31.75
N LYS A 305 11.95 13.82 31.44
CA LYS A 305 12.89 14.94 31.64
C LYS A 305 13.77 15.10 30.43
N ALA A 306 14.16 16.36 30.16
CA ALA A 306 15.21 16.64 29.20
C ALA A 306 16.53 16.00 29.59
N ALA A 307 17.38 15.75 28.61
CA ALA A 307 18.77 15.36 28.84
C ALA A 307 19.51 16.47 29.59
N THR A 308 20.52 16.09 30.40
CA THR A 308 21.38 17.05 31.10
C THR A 308 22.65 17.38 30.31
N THR A 309 22.86 16.71 29.20
CA THR A 309 24.00 16.86 28.29
C THR A 309 23.50 17.02 26.87
N SER A 310 24.21 17.82 26.06
CA SER A 310 23.87 18.02 24.65
C SER A 310 24.30 16.85 23.78
N SER A 311 23.58 16.58 22.71
CA SER A 311 24.03 15.85 21.53
C SER A 311 25.18 16.60 20.82
N ARG A 312 25.90 15.93 19.92
CA ARG A 312 27.10 16.53 19.28
C ARG A 312 26.77 17.47 18.13
N ASP A 313 25.69 17.22 17.42
CA ASP A 313 25.23 18.01 16.30
C ASP A 313 23.72 18.34 16.43
N PHE A 314 23.15 19.00 15.41
CA PHE A 314 21.76 19.44 15.47
C PHE A 314 20.77 18.40 14.94
N ASN A 315 21.21 17.33 14.25
CA ASN A 315 20.32 16.25 13.87
C ASN A 315 20.19 15.26 15.01
N GLU A 316 18.98 14.74 15.20
CA GLU A 316 18.66 13.80 16.25
C GLU A 316 17.92 12.58 15.70
N ASP A 317 17.85 11.48 16.46
CA ASP A 317 17.30 10.24 15.94
C ASP A 317 15.77 10.16 16.15
N ALA A 318 15.06 11.16 15.63
CA ALA A 318 13.60 11.26 15.70
C ALA A 318 12.90 10.05 15.04
N TYR A 319 13.52 9.48 13.99
CA TYR A 319 12.95 8.30 13.33
C TYR A 319 13.00 7.06 14.23
N ALA A 320 13.98 6.94 15.13
CA ALA A 320 13.97 5.90 16.15
C ALA A 320 12.78 6.04 17.10
N GLY A 321 12.45 7.26 17.50
CA GLY A 321 11.28 7.54 18.33
C GLY A 321 9.97 7.18 17.65
N VAL A 322 9.79 7.60 16.38
CA VAL A 322 8.60 7.30 15.59
C VAL A 322 8.48 5.80 15.31
N LYS A 323 9.58 5.14 14.90
CA LYS A 323 9.64 3.70 14.69
C LYS A 323 9.26 2.95 15.96
N GLN A 324 9.82 3.34 17.12
CA GLN A 324 9.48 2.77 18.42
C GLN A 324 7.96 2.88 18.70
N ALA A 325 7.33 4.02 18.41
CA ALA A 325 5.89 4.19 18.60
C ALA A 325 5.07 3.29 17.65
N ILE A 326 5.47 3.16 16.39
CA ILE A 326 4.79 2.29 15.42
C ILE A 326 4.88 0.81 15.82
N GLU A 327 6.06 0.35 16.29
CA GLU A 327 6.36 -1.06 16.53
C GLU A 327 6.01 -1.53 17.94
N SER A 328 6.25 -0.72 18.98
CA SER A 328 6.12 -1.16 20.36
C SER A 328 4.73 -0.96 20.96
N MET A 329 3.84 -0.21 20.29
CA MET A 329 2.48 0.01 20.77
C MET A 329 1.55 -1.09 20.28
N ASN A 330 0.66 -1.56 21.15
CA ASN A 330 -0.42 -2.43 20.75
C ASN A 330 -1.57 -1.58 20.15
N TRP A 331 -1.61 -1.51 18.83
CA TRP A 331 -2.61 -0.74 18.09
C TRP A 331 -3.92 -1.51 17.86
N THR A 332 -4.00 -2.78 18.27
CA THR A 332 -5.20 -3.61 18.10
C THR A 332 -6.40 -3.01 18.83
N GLY A 333 -7.54 -2.97 18.16
CA GLY A 333 -8.77 -2.42 18.74
C GLY A 333 -8.86 -0.89 18.74
N HIS A 334 -7.88 -0.18 18.15
CA HIS A 334 -7.95 1.27 17.95
C HIS A 334 -8.28 1.55 16.48
N GLU A 335 -9.46 2.13 16.25
CA GLU A 335 -9.93 2.48 14.90
C GLU A 335 -9.21 3.72 14.35
N ALA A 336 -8.88 4.66 15.23
CA ALA A 336 -8.06 5.82 14.92
C ALA A 336 -6.70 5.71 15.62
N ARG A 337 -5.61 5.90 14.87
CA ARG A 337 -4.24 5.70 15.34
C ARG A 337 -3.42 6.93 15.03
N TYR A 338 -2.92 7.59 16.06
CA TYR A 338 -2.23 8.87 15.93
C TYR A 338 -0.87 8.84 16.63
N VAL A 339 0.14 9.33 15.92
CA VAL A 339 1.45 9.68 16.49
C VAL A 339 1.62 11.19 16.39
N VAL A 340 2.01 11.85 17.46
CA VAL A 340 2.33 13.28 17.49
C VAL A 340 3.81 13.42 17.82
N LEU A 341 4.61 13.70 16.81
CA LEU A 341 6.04 13.99 16.94
C LEU A 341 6.24 15.45 17.32
N VAL A 342 7.04 15.69 18.37
CA VAL A 342 7.45 17.03 18.83
C VAL A 342 8.95 17.09 18.86
N THR A 343 9.57 17.99 18.09
CA THR A 343 11.04 18.14 18.00
C THR A 343 11.43 19.54 17.54
N ASP A 344 12.67 19.98 17.84
CA ASP A 344 13.28 21.23 17.36
C ASP A 344 14.46 21.00 16.40
N ALA A 345 14.70 19.76 16.02
CA ALA A 345 15.83 19.32 15.20
C ALA A 345 15.42 18.47 14.00
N GLY A 346 16.25 18.41 12.96
CA GLY A 346 16.07 17.48 11.83
C GLY A 346 16.30 16.02 12.24
N ALA A 347 15.65 15.09 11.54
CA ALA A 347 15.82 13.66 11.80
C ALA A 347 17.04 13.09 11.05
N ARG A 348 17.72 12.11 11.66
CA ARG A 348 18.72 11.28 10.99
C ARG A 348 18.03 10.35 9.99
N GLY A 349 18.19 10.65 8.70
CA GLY A 349 17.66 9.83 7.59
C GLY A 349 18.52 8.61 7.32
N ALA A 350 18.15 7.82 6.32
CA ALA A 350 18.89 6.62 5.93
C ALA A 350 20.33 6.91 5.45
N ASP A 351 20.56 8.10 4.91
CA ASP A 351 21.86 8.58 4.44
C ASP A 351 22.78 9.11 5.56
N ASP A 352 22.27 9.26 6.78
CA ASP A 352 23.07 9.63 7.94
C ASP A 352 23.75 8.39 8.53
N PRO A 353 25.10 8.34 8.57
CA PRO A 353 25.83 7.18 9.16
C PRO A 353 25.54 6.96 10.64
N LEU A 354 24.95 7.92 11.32
CA LEU A 354 24.51 7.84 12.71
C LEU A 354 23.02 7.47 12.85
N SER A 355 22.30 7.25 11.75
CA SER A 355 20.93 6.75 11.79
C SER A 355 20.89 5.38 12.43
N SER A 356 20.07 5.18 13.45
CA SER A 356 19.89 3.88 14.09
C SER A 356 18.89 2.98 13.36
N THR A 357 18.04 3.57 12.54
CA THR A 357 16.94 2.86 11.87
C THR A 357 17.30 2.41 10.45
N GLY A 358 18.19 3.13 9.78
CA GLY A 358 18.45 2.96 8.35
C GLY A 358 17.22 3.23 7.46
N LEU A 359 16.17 3.86 8.02
CA LEU A 359 14.95 4.22 7.29
C LEU A 359 15.02 5.66 6.84
N GLY A 360 14.61 5.90 5.60
CA GLY A 360 14.33 7.24 5.11
C GLY A 360 12.90 7.68 5.42
N THR A 361 12.59 8.91 5.07
CA THR A 361 11.29 9.53 5.33
C THR A 361 10.14 8.75 4.69
N ALA A 362 10.28 8.40 3.39
CA ALA A 362 9.26 7.67 2.65
C ALA A 362 9.00 6.27 3.23
N SER A 363 10.07 5.56 3.60
CA SER A 363 9.99 4.22 4.16
C SER A 363 9.33 4.20 5.54
N LEU A 364 9.68 5.15 6.41
CA LEU A 364 9.07 5.27 7.74
C LEU A 364 7.61 5.70 7.66
N ARG A 365 7.28 6.65 6.77
CA ARG A 365 5.90 7.03 6.46
C ARG A 365 5.10 5.83 5.98
N GLN A 366 5.64 5.03 5.06
CA GLN A 366 4.96 3.85 4.54
C GLN A 366 4.69 2.82 5.65
N LEU A 367 5.65 2.55 6.54
CA LEU A 367 5.43 1.67 7.71
C LEU A 367 4.31 2.18 8.61
N ALA A 368 4.21 3.49 8.83
CA ALA A 368 3.10 4.07 9.59
C ALA A 368 1.77 3.87 8.87
N GLN A 369 1.71 4.09 7.56
CA GLN A 369 0.52 3.89 6.73
C GLN A 369 0.11 2.41 6.69
N ASP A 370 1.06 1.49 6.59
CA ASP A 370 0.81 0.04 6.64
C ASP A 370 0.14 -0.38 7.97
N LYS A 371 0.46 0.33 9.06
CA LYS A 371 -0.20 0.17 10.38
C LYS A 371 -1.46 1.03 10.55
N GLY A 372 -1.82 1.83 9.56
CA GLY A 372 -2.94 2.78 9.63
C GLY A 372 -2.71 3.91 10.64
N VAL A 373 -1.45 4.27 10.89
CA VAL A 373 -1.05 5.33 11.83
C VAL A 373 -0.85 6.64 11.09
N ALA A 374 -1.53 7.70 11.51
CA ALA A 374 -1.32 9.06 11.04
C ALA A 374 -0.28 9.77 11.90
N ILE A 375 0.75 10.34 11.25
CA ILE A 375 1.83 11.06 11.94
C ILE A 375 1.58 12.56 11.84
N PHE A 376 1.42 13.21 12.98
CA PHE A 376 1.46 14.67 13.12
C PHE A 376 2.86 15.10 13.51
N VAL A 377 3.34 16.21 12.95
CA VAL A 377 4.63 16.77 13.33
C VAL A 377 4.46 18.22 13.77
N LEU A 378 4.83 18.50 15.00
CA LEU A 378 4.98 19.84 15.57
C LEU A 378 6.48 20.17 15.63
N HIS A 379 6.96 20.85 14.60
CA HIS A 379 8.37 21.20 14.45
C HIS A 379 8.65 22.61 15.02
N LEU A 380 9.45 22.68 16.05
CA LEU A 380 9.79 23.91 16.75
C LEU A 380 10.92 24.63 16.00
N LEU A 381 10.60 25.67 15.24
CA LEU A 381 11.56 26.42 14.44
C LEU A 381 12.39 27.38 15.33
N THR A 382 13.27 26.82 16.15
CA THR A 382 14.10 27.58 17.09
C THR A 382 15.19 28.36 16.37
N PRO A 383 15.66 29.49 16.90
CA PRO A 383 16.76 30.23 16.28
C PRO A 383 18.08 29.45 16.17
N ALA A 384 18.29 28.47 17.03
CA ALA A 384 19.49 27.65 17.07
C ALA A 384 19.67 26.78 15.80
N THR A 385 18.58 26.27 15.24
CA THR A 385 18.55 25.40 14.07
C THR A 385 18.11 26.10 12.77
N MET A 386 18.12 27.46 12.78
CA MET A 386 17.58 28.26 11.67
C MET A 386 18.16 27.92 10.29
N ALA A 387 19.42 27.53 10.22
CA ALA A 387 20.10 27.20 8.96
C ALA A 387 19.50 25.93 8.30
N ASP A 388 18.93 25.02 9.10
CA ASP A 388 18.44 23.72 8.67
C ASP A 388 16.91 23.69 8.51
N HIS A 389 16.19 24.71 9.00
CA HIS A 389 14.72 24.74 9.01
C HIS A 389 14.05 24.38 7.68
N ALA A 390 14.59 24.81 6.54
CA ALA A 390 14.00 24.54 5.23
C ALA A 390 14.07 23.04 4.88
N ARG A 391 15.24 22.44 5.10
CA ARG A 391 15.50 21.01 4.88
C ARG A 391 14.65 20.15 5.81
N ASP A 392 14.69 20.48 7.10
CA ASP A 392 14.00 19.72 8.14
C ASP A 392 12.48 19.82 7.98
N ALA A 393 11.97 21.00 7.60
CA ALA A 393 10.55 21.18 7.31
C ALA A 393 10.09 20.39 6.07
N GLU A 394 10.93 20.24 5.04
CA GLU A 394 10.63 19.41 3.88
C GLU A 394 10.54 17.93 4.30
N GLN A 395 11.54 17.44 5.03
CA GLN A 395 11.62 16.10 5.58
C GLN A 395 10.37 15.78 6.43
N TYR A 396 10.00 16.65 7.35
CA TYR A 396 8.85 16.43 8.23
C TYR A 396 7.48 16.63 7.53
N ARG A 397 7.39 17.47 6.50
CA ARG A 397 6.18 17.54 5.68
C ARG A 397 5.95 16.24 4.92
N GLU A 398 7.00 15.63 4.41
CA GLU A 398 6.93 14.34 3.76
C GLU A 398 6.58 13.23 4.75
N LEU A 399 7.21 13.18 5.94
CA LEU A 399 6.89 12.20 6.97
C LEU A 399 5.42 12.27 7.41
N ALA A 400 4.89 13.48 7.57
CA ALA A 400 3.54 13.74 8.01
C ALA A 400 2.50 13.67 6.88
N ASP A 401 2.89 13.33 5.65
CA ASP A 401 1.96 13.25 4.53
C ASP A 401 1.09 12.00 4.64
N PHE A 402 -0.23 12.22 4.84
CA PHE A 402 -1.20 11.16 4.90
C PHE A 402 -1.98 11.10 3.58
N PRO A 403 -2.15 9.91 2.98
CA PRO A 403 -2.81 9.75 1.69
C PRO A 403 -4.16 10.47 1.64
N ASP A 404 -4.39 11.21 0.55
CA ASP A 404 -5.63 11.94 0.26
C ASP A 404 -6.00 13.08 1.22
N ILE A 405 -5.28 13.22 2.34
CA ILE A 405 -5.45 14.29 3.34
C ILE A 405 -4.37 15.37 3.17
N GLY A 406 -3.15 14.94 2.87
CA GLY A 406 -1.96 15.78 2.79
C GLY A 406 -1.21 15.87 4.12
N SER A 407 -0.18 16.72 4.15
CA SER A 407 0.77 16.77 5.26
C SER A 407 0.16 17.32 6.55
N LEU A 408 0.28 16.55 7.62
CA LEU A 408 -0.14 16.91 8.99
C LEU A 408 1.00 17.60 9.78
N TYR A 409 1.79 18.38 9.07
CA TYR A 409 2.92 19.15 9.61
C TYR A 409 2.52 20.55 10.02
N TYR A 410 3.06 21.03 11.16
CA TYR A 410 3.03 22.43 11.58
C TYR A 410 4.39 22.88 12.10
N GLY A 411 4.97 23.90 11.46
CA GLY A 411 6.18 24.58 11.94
C GLY A 411 5.80 25.66 12.93
N VAL A 412 6.21 25.52 14.19
CA VAL A 412 5.98 26.50 15.24
C VAL A 412 6.93 27.68 15.06
N PRO A 413 6.46 28.86 14.64
CA PRO A 413 7.34 29.98 14.32
C PRO A 413 8.18 30.41 15.52
N THR A 414 9.49 30.57 15.30
CA THR A 414 10.48 31.00 16.32
C THR A 414 10.59 30.08 17.54
N GLY A 415 10.04 28.87 17.48
CA GLY A 415 9.97 27.98 18.63
C GLY A 415 9.18 28.58 19.82
N ASP A 416 8.21 29.44 19.56
CA ASP A 416 7.43 30.09 20.62
C ASP A 416 6.59 29.09 21.41
N VAL A 417 6.88 28.95 22.71
CA VAL A 417 6.23 27.97 23.61
C VAL A 417 4.71 28.14 23.68
N ASN A 418 4.20 29.39 23.58
CA ASN A 418 2.76 29.65 23.61
C ASN A 418 2.10 29.23 22.29
N LYS A 419 2.75 29.52 21.14
CA LYS A 419 2.27 29.05 19.84
C LYS A 419 2.30 27.53 19.75
N PHE A 420 3.35 26.90 20.26
CA PHE A 420 3.42 25.46 20.39
C PHE A 420 2.23 24.89 21.20
N GLY A 421 1.98 25.46 22.38
CA GLY A 421 0.85 25.05 23.19
C GLY A 421 -0.51 25.19 22.47
N LYS A 422 -0.73 26.29 21.72
CA LYS A 422 -1.93 26.49 20.91
C LYS A 422 -2.05 25.42 19.80
N ALA A 423 -0.95 25.09 19.13
CA ALA A 423 -0.96 24.06 18.10
C ALA A 423 -1.27 22.67 18.67
N LEU A 424 -0.66 22.33 19.79
CA LEU A 424 -0.90 21.08 20.49
C LEU A 424 -2.34 20.98 20.99
N ASP A 425 -2.87 22.05 21.61
CA ASP A 425 -4.28 22.16 22.03
C ASP A 425 -5.24 22.00 20.83
N ALA A 426 -4.90 22.57 19.68
CA ALA A 426 -5.72 22.48 18.47
C ALA A 426 -5.78 21.06 17.90
N VAL A 427 -4.63 20.37 17.78
CA VAL A 427 -4.58 18.97 17.31
C VAL A 427 -5.35 18.07 18.27
N ALA A 428 -5.07 18.19 19.55
CA ALA A 428 -5.69 17.36 20.58
C ALA A 428 -7.19 17.62 20.71
N GLY A 429 -7.63 18.88 20.63
CA GLY A 429 -9.03 19.25 20.63
C GLY A 429 -9.80 18.68 19.44
N GLN A 430 -9.19 18.69 18.26
CA GLN A 430 -9.80 18.08 17.07
C GLN A 430 -9.92 16.54 17.21
N ILE A 431 -8.89 15.86 17.70
CA ILE A 431 -8.94 14.41 17.95
C ILE A 431 -10.03 14.08 18.99
N THR A 432 -10.10 14.86 20.07
CA THR A 432 -11.15 14.71 21.11
C THR A 432 -12.55 14.88 20.52
N GLU A 433 -12.75 15.90 19.68
CA GLU A 433 -14.04 16.15 19.03
C GLU A 433 -14.42 15.02 18.06
N GLN A 434 -13.47 14.48 17.31
CA GLN A 434 -13.70 13.32 16.45
C GLN A 434 -14.18 12.11 17.24
N VAL A 435 -13.51 11.79 18.35
CA VAL A 435 -13.91 10.69 19.23
C VAL A 435 -15.29 10.95 19.82
N ARG A 436 -15.56 12.18 20.29
CA ARG A 436 -16.87 12.56 20.86
C ARG A 436 -18.01 12.38 19.85
N VAL A 437 -17.80 12.82 18.62
CA VAL A 437 -18.79 12.71 17.54
C VAL A 437 -18.98 11.26 17.12
N ALA A 438 -17.89 10.49 17.00
CA ALA A 438 -17.96 9.08 16.65
C ALA A 438 -18.69 8.26 17.72
N ALA A 439 -18.40 8.51 19.00
CA ALA A 439 -19.03 7.81 20.13
C ALA A 439 -20.52 8.14 20.34
N ASN A 440 -21.02 9.25 19.79
CA ASN A 440 -22.40 9.71 19.99
C ASN A 440 -23.25 9.70 18.69
N ASP A 441 -22.86 9.01 17.66
CA ASP A 441 -23.54 8.98 16.34
C ASP A 441 -23.80 10.38 15.73
N GLY A 442 -23.01 11.38 16.11
CA GLY A 442 -23.14 12.74 15.60
C GLY A 442 -22.59 12.88 14.16
N GLU A 443 -23.02 13.89 13.43
CA GLU A 443 -22.35 14.32 12.20
C GLU A 443 -21.16 15.22 12.55
N LEU A 444 -19.99 14.91 11.94
CA LEU A 444 -18.83 15.81 12.01
C LEU A 444 -19.12 17.04 11.13
N ALA A 445 -19.44 18.15 11.77
CA ALA A 445 -19.40 19.42 11.07
C ALA A 445 -17.94 19.71 10.68
N MET A 446 -17.70 20.04 9.42
CA MET A 446 -16.39 20.55 9.00
C MET A 446 -16.11 21.82 9.84
N PRO A 447 -15.07 21.84 10.69
CA PRO A 447 -14.81 22.98 11.53
C PRO A 447 -14.48 24.19 10.65
N VAL A 448 -15.07 25.31 10.98
CA VAL A 448 -14.63 26.60 10.46
C VAL A 448 -13.29 26.88 11.13
N PRO A 449 -12.19 27.06 10.37
CA PRO A 449 -10.90 27.42 10.96
C PRO A 449 -11.04 28.68 11.83
N THR A 450 -10.65 28.56 13.09
CA THR A 450 -10.79 29.65 14.07
C THR A 450 -9.49 30.41 14.32
N SER A 451 -8.40 30.00 13.65
CA SER A 451 -7.07 30.59 13.84
C SER A 451 -6.76 31.62 12.77
N ASP A 452 -6.24 32.78 13.21
CA ASP A 452 -5.64 33.78 12.32
C ASP A 452 -4.32 33.28 11.69
N ASP A 453 -3.72 32.24 12.22
CA ASP A 453 -2.57 31.53 11.64
C ASP A 453 -3.04 30.59 10.55
N VAL A 454 -2.73 30.94 9.30
CA VAL A 454 -3.14 30.21 8.11
C VAL A 454 -2.61 28.75 8.10
N GLN A 455 -1.40 28.52 8.60
CA GLN A 455 -0.82 27.17 8.66
C GLN A 455 -1.55 26.31 9.69
N LEU A 456 -1.86 26.87 10.84
CA LEU A 456 -2.65 26.18 11.89
C LEU A 456 -4.09 25.91 11.43
N ALA A 457 -4.72 26.87 10.76
CA ALA A 457 -6.04 26.70 10.18
C ALA A 457 -6.08 25.58 9.12
N ASN A 458 -5.04 25.50 8.27
CA ASN A 458 -4.88 24.42 7.29
C ASN A 458 -4.69 23.06 7.98
N LEU A 459 -3.87 22.99 9.03
CA LEU A 459 -3.72 21.77 9.82
C LEU A 459 -5.05 21.33 10.41
N GLN A 460 -5.79 22.23 11.07
CA GLN A 460 -7.12 21.93 11.63
C GLN A 460 -8.08 21.36 10.58
N SER A 461 -8.10 21.94 9.37
CA SER A 461 -8.92 21.43 8.26
C SER A 461 -8.51 20.01 7.83
N ARG A 462 -7.21 19.70 7.75
CA ARG A 462 -6.72 18.37 7.42
C ARG A 462 -7.03 17.34 8.51
N VAL A 463 -6.87 17.72 9.77
CA VAL A 463 -7.24 16.85 10.93
C VAL A 463 -8.73 16.51 10.89
N ALA A 464 -9.57 17.48 10.56
CA ALA A 464 -11.02 17.25 10.44
C ALA A 464 -11.36 16.30 9.27
N LYS A 465 -10.70 16.46 8.12
CA LYS A 465 -10.87 15.54 6.99
C LYS A 465 -10.42 14.11 7.36
N LEU A 466 -9.26 13.98 8.02
CA LEU A 466 -8.78 12.69 8.51
C LEU A 466 -9.78 12.02 9.45
N GLY A 467 -10.31 12.77 10.43
CA GLY A 467 -11.32 12.24 11.34
C GLY A 467 -12.61 11.81 10.62
N HIS A 468 -13.03 12.54 9.59
CA HIS A 468 -14.16 12.14 8.76
C HIS A 468 -13.86 10.82 8.02
N ALA A 469 -12.70 10.69 7.40
CA ALA A 469 -12.29 9.48 6.70
C ALA A 469 -12.24 8.25 7.65
N LEU A 470 -11.61 8.38 8.80
CA LEU A 470 -11.53 7.31 9.81
C LEU A 470 -12.91 6.91 10.35
N ARG A 471 -13.80 7.89 10.53
CA ARG A 471 -15.18 7.62 10.95
C ARG A 471 -15.96 6.89 9.87
N MET A 472 -15.88 7.31 8.59
CA MET A 472 -16.55 6.62 7.48
C MET A 472 -16.10 5.17 7.37
N ARG A 473 -14.80 4.92 7.56
CA ARG A 473 -14.23 3.57 7.64
C ARG A 473 -14.85 2.75 8.78
N TYR A 474 -14.94 3.34 9.98
CA TYR A 474 -15.54 2.68 11.15
C TYR A 474 -17.03 2.37 10.94
N LEU A 475 -17.83 3.33 10.44
CA LEU A 475 -19.24 3.13 10.15
C LEU A 475 -19.46 2.04 9.10
N GLN A 476 -18.67 2.02 8.05
CA GLN A 476 -18.71 0.98 7.03
C GLN A 476 -18.47 -0.41 7.64
N LYS A 477 -17.48 -0.54 8.51
CA LYS A 477 -17.19 -1.77 9.25
C LYS A 477 -18.37 -2.15 10.17
N ALA A 478 -18.91 -1.18 10.89
CA ALA A 478 -20.05 -1.36 11.81
C ALA A 478 -21.33 -1.79 11.10
N GLU A 479 -21.56 -1.32 9.88
CA GLU A 479 -22.71 -1.69 9.04
C GLU A 479 -22.50 -3.01 8.27
N GLY A 480 -21.38 -3.71 8.50
CA GLY A 480 -21.00 -4.90 7.74
C GLY A 480 -20.65 -4.54 6.31
N GLY A 481 -19.81 -3.52 6.14
CA GLY A 481 -19.39 -2.99 4.85
C GLY A 481 -18.95 -4.10 3.92
N GLN A 482 -19.67 -4.25 2.82
CA GLN A 482 -19.41 -5.31 1.88
C GLN A 482 -18.13 -5.00 1.12
N VAL A 483 -17.14 -5.85 1.26
CA VAL A 483 -16.05 -5.94 0.30
C VAL A 483 -16.67 -6.14 -1.09
N PRO A 484 -16.21 -5.44 -2.13
CA PRO A 484 -16.73 -5.65 -3.48
C PRO A 484 -16.80 -7.13 -3.81
N SER A 485 -17.98 -7.63 -4.16
CA SER A 485 -18.20 -9.05 -4.50
C SER A 485 -17.42 -9.45 -5.75
N VAL A 486 -17.29 -10.76 -6.00
CA VAL A 486 -16.57 -11.28 -7.18
C VAL A 486 -17.23 -10.78 -8.47
N PHE A 487 -16.56 -9.90 -9.21
CA PHE A 487 -17.01 -9.37 -10.49
C PHE A 487 -15.84 -9.00 -11.40
N ASP A 488 -16.12 -8.91 -12.70
CA ASP A 488 -15.27 -8.29 -13.69
C ASP A 488 -15.85 -6.93 -14.06
N ALA A 489 -15.01 -5.90 -14.08
CA ALA A 489 -15.45 -4.55 -14.40
C ALA A 489 -14.37 -3.76 -15.14
N TRP A 490 -14.81 -2.68 -15.78
CA TRP A 490 -13.94 -1.64 -16.31
C TRP A 490 -14.05 -0.39 -15.45
N MET A 491 -12.94 0.29 -15.25
CA MET A 491 -12.87 1.54 -14.48
C MET A 491 -11.83 2.49 -15.07
N LEU A 492 -11.87 3.74 -14.60
CA LEU A 492 -10.85 4.74 -14.86
C LEU A 492 -9.95 4.87 -13.60
N ASP A 493 -8.62 4.95 -13.80
CA ASP A 493 -7.66 5.12 -12.70
C ASP A 493 -7.59 6.56 -12.15
N ARG A 494 -8.40 7.46 -12.69
CA ARG A 494 -8.49 8.88 -12.34
C ARG A 494 -9.90 9.30 -12.01
N ASP A 495 -10.02 10.32 -11.16
CA ASP A 495 -11.30 10.95 -10.82
C ASP A 495 -11.84 11.72 -12.03
N PHE A 496 -13.11 11.51 -12.39
CA PHE A 496 -13.76 12.22 -13.51
C PHE A 496 -13.88 13.73 -13.28
N ARG A 497 -13.99 14.18 -12.02
CA ARG A 497 -14.08 15.62 -11.66
C ARG A 497 -12.73 16.28 -11.48
N GLY A 498 -11.72 15.51 -11.12
CA GLY A 498 -10.35 15.98 -10.90
C GLY A 498 -9.35 15.01 -11.49
N PRO A 499 -9.12 15.09 -12.82
CA PRO A 499 -8.28 14.11 -13.54
C PRO A 499 -6.85 13.98 -13.04
N GLU A 500 -6.35 14.97 -12.30
CA GLU A 500 -5.06 14.95 -11.61
C GLU A 500 -5.03 13.96 -10.42
N ARG A 501 -6.21 13.58 -9.88
CA ARG A 501 -6.34 12.73 -8.70
C ARG A 501 -6.41 11.26 -9.07
N PRO A 502 -5.46 10.43 -8.61
CA PRO A 502 -5.56 8.98 -8.76
C PRO A 502 -6.65 8.43 -7.83
N THR A 503 -7.36 7.41 -8.27
CA THR A 503 -8.43 6.74 -7.51
C THR A 503 -8.01 5.40 -6.94
N LEU A 504 -6.79 4.95 -7.26
CA LEU A 504 -6.24 3.69 -6.78
C LEU A 504 -4.74 3.78 -6.52
N ASP A 505 -4.25 2.89 -5.66
CA ASP A 505 -2.84 2.56 -5.49
C ASP A 505 -2.57 1.21 -6.16
N VAL A 506 -1.46 1.14 -6.90
CA VAL A 506 -1.01 -0.10 -7.51
C VAL A 506 -0.10 -0.83 -6.56
N ARG A 507 -0.35 -2.13 -6.40
CA ARG A 507 0.39 -2.98 -5.47
C ARG A 507 0.80 -4.29 -6.14
N VAL A 508 1.77 -4.98 -5.55
CA VAL A 508 2.17 -6.34 -5.93
C VAL A 508 1.95 -7.25 -4.74
N LEU A 509 1.24 -8.35 -4.95
CA LEU A 509 1.05 -9.36 -3.91
C LEU A 509 2.33 -10.19 -3.77
N LEU A 510 3.00 -10.10 -2.63
CA LEU A 510 4.17 -10.91 -2.31
C LEU A 510 3.90 -11.79 -1.09
N THR A 511 4.48 -12.98 -1.08
CA THR A 511 4.60 -13.76 0.14
C THR A 511 5.75 -13.23 0.99
N ARG A 512 5.75 -13.59 2.26
CA ARG A 512 6.80 -13.18 3.21
C ARG A 512 8.17 -13.71 2.80
N ASP A 513 8.22 -14.95 2.26
CA ASP A 513 9.45 -15.52 1.72
C ASP A 513 9.93 -14.77 0.47
N GLN A 514 9.02 -14.42 -0.45
CA GLN A 514 9.34 -13.62 -1.64
C GLN A 514 9.88 -12.23 -1.28
N LEU A 515 9.38 -11.62 -0.20
CA LEU A 515 9.92 -10.36 0.27
C LEU A 515 11.35 -10.52 0.81
N SER A 516 11.65 -11.61 1.52
CA SER A 516 13.00 -11.91 2.00
C SER A 516 13.95 -12.13 0.83
N GLU A 517 13.53 -12.86 -0.20
CA GLU A 517 14.32 -13.07 -1.42
C GLU A 517 14.59 -11.76 -2.17
N LEU A 518 13.57 -10.90 -2.27
CA LEU A 518 13.70 -9.56 -2.87
C LEU A 518 14.71 -8.70 -2.09
N HIS A 519 14.62 -8.71 -0.75
CA HIS A 519 15.58 -8.05 0.13
C HIS A 519 17.01 -8.50 -0.15
N ASP A 520 17.24 -9.81 -0.16
CA ASP A 520 18.59 -10.38 -0.30
C ASP A 520 19.19 -10.10 -1.69
N ILE A 521 18.37 -10.20 -2.74
CA ILE A 521 18.82 -9.92 -4.12
C ILE A 521 19.13 -8.43 -4.29
N LEU A 522 18.24 -7.55 -3.86
CA LEU A 522 18.46 -6.10 -3.99
C LEU A 522 19.71 -5.67 -3.21
N LYS A 523 19.85 -6.15 -1.98
CA LYS A 523 21.05 -5.87 -1.17
C LYS A 523 22.33 -6.33 -1.86
N GLN A 524 22.37 -7.54 -2.41
CA GLN A 524 23.54 -8.05 -3.14
C GLN A 524 23.87 -7.20 -4.38
N VAL A 525 22.87 -6.68 -5.09
CA VAL A 525 23.09 -5.83 -6.27
C VAL A 525 23.68 -4.48 -5.82
N LEU A 526 23.21 -3.91 -4.74
CA LEU A 526 23.71 -2.65 -4.17
C LEU A 526 25.15 -2.82 -3.65
N ASP A 527 25.41 -3.84 -2.83
CA ASP A 527 26.75 -4.14 -2.28
C ASP A 527 27.79 -4.29 -3.42
N LYS A 528 27.47 -5.03 -4.50
CA LYS A 528 28.34 -5.18 -5.67
C LYS A 528 28.55 -3.87 -6.44
N ALA A 529 27.55 -3.00 -6.48
CA ALA A 529 27.68 -1.69 -7.13
C ALA A 529 28.62 -0.78 -6.34
N GLU A 530 28.51 -0.76 -5.01
CA GLU A 530 29.39 0.00 -4.12
C GLU A 530 30.85 -0.49 -4.18
N GLU A 531 31.06 -1.79 -4.21
CA GLU A 531 32.39 -2.39 -4.37
C GLU A 531 32.99 -2.17 -5.76
N GLY A 532 32.28 -1.55 -6.70
CA GLY A 532 32.72 -1.32 -8.08
C GLY A 532 32.81 -2.59 -8.92
N LEU A 533 32.17 -3.68 -8.50
CA LEU A 533 32.17 -4.97 -9.21
C LEU A 533 31.18 -5.01 -10.39
N LEU A 534 30.24 -4.08 -10.46
CA LEU A 534 29.29 -3.93 -11.54
C LEU A 534 29.57 -2.67 -12.35
N SER A 535 29.58 -2.81 -13.70
CA SER A 535 29.52 -1.62 -14.56
C SER A 535 28.14 -0.95 -14.42
N PRO A 536 28.01 0.37 -14.67
CA PRO A 536 26.73 1.06 -14.62
C PRO A 536 25.63 0.39 -15.46
N GLN A 537 25.99 -0.14 -16.64
CA GLN A 537 25.05 -0.87 -17.49
C GLN A 537 24.57 -2.17 -16.83
N ASN A 538 25.48 -2.95 -16.25
CA ASN A 538 25.13 -4.22 -15.59
C ASN A 538 24.31 -3.96 -14.34
N PHE A 539 24.66 -2.96 -13.56
CA PHE A 539 23.90 -2.55 -12.39
C PHE A 539 22.43 -2.20 -12.73
N LEU A 540 22.22 -1.33 -13.73
CA LEU A 540 20.87 -0.98 -14.17
C LEU A 540 20.10 -2.18 -14.74
N ASN A 541 20.77 -3.06 -15.48
CA ASN A 541 20.15 -4.26 -16.03
C ASN A 541 19.71 -5.23 -14.91
N GLU A 542 20.53 -5.42 -13.88
CA GLU A 542 20.19 -6.25 -12.73
C GLU A 542 18.98 -5.67 -11.97
N LEU A 543 18.97 -4.35 -11.69
CA LEU A 543 17.84 -3.69 -11.03
C LEU A 543 16.55 -3.79 -11.86
N LYS A 544 16.61 -3.53 -13.17
CA LYS A 544 15.44 -3.63 -14.05
C LYS A 544 14.90 -5.06 -14.12
N SER A 545 15.79 -6.03 -14.18
CA SER A 545 15.41 -7.43 -14.17
C SER A 545 14.70 -7.81 -12.88
N LEU A 546 15.23 -7.36 -11.75
CA LEU A 546 14.61 -7.58 -10.45
C LEU A 546 13.21 -6.93 -10.39
N ALA A 547 13.10 -5.65 -10.74
CA ALA A 547 11.83 -4.92 -10.75
C ALA A 547 10.78 -5.56 -11.68
N ALA A 548 11.17 -5.99 -12.87
CA ALA A 548 10.29 -6.66 -13.82
C ALA A 548 9.84 -8.05 -13.31
N THR A 549 10.75 -8.82 -12.71
CA THR A 549 10.45 -10.14 -12.13
C THR A 549 9.44 -10.00 -11.00
N VAL A 550 9.65 -9.08 -10.05
CA VAL A 550 8.71 -8.84 -8.94
C VAL A 550 7.33 -8.44 -9.46
N SER A 551 7.27 -7.55 -10.45
CA SER A 551 6.00 -7.06 -10.98
C SER A 551 5.22 -8.10 -11.81
N ARG A 552 5.90 -9.09 -12.41
CA ARG A 552 5.26 -10.08 -13.28
C ARG A 552 5.14 -11.46 -12.69
N SER A 553 6.19 -11.94 -12.07
CA SER A 553 6.33 -13.34 -11.68
C SER A 553 7.16 -13.45 -10.40
N PRO A 554 6.68 -12.90 -9.28
CA PRO A 554 7.43 -12.87 -8.03
C PRO A 554 7.84 -14.26 -7.52
N GLU A 555 7.14 -15.32 -7.93
CA GLU A 555 7.48 -16.71 -7.65
C GLU A 555 8.81 -17.18 -8.29
N GLN A 556 9.39 -16.36 -9.16
CA GLN A 556 10.69 -16.67 -9.78
C GLN A 556 11.90 -16.07 -9.03
N LEU A 557 11.68 -15.28 -8.00
CA LEU A 557 12.76 -14.64 -7.25
C LEU A 557 13.77 -15.68 -6.72
N GLY A 558 13.33 -16.71 -6.04
CA GLY A 558 14.19 -17.75 -5.46
C GLY A 558 14.89 -18.65 -6.48
N THR A 559 14.29 -18.85 -7.64
CA THR A 559 14.90 -19.70 -8.69
C THR A 559 16.03 -18.99 -9.45
N THR A 560 16.06 -17.67 -9.41
CA THR A 560 17.04 -16.85 -10.12
C THR A 560 18.41 -16.88 -9.45
N THR A 561 18.46 -16.98 -8.12
CA THR A 561 19.72 -17.02 -7.35
C THR A 561 20.49 -18.34 -7.49
N ALA A 562 19.80 -19.46 -7.67
CA ALA A 562 20.45 -20.78 -7.74
C ALA A 562 21.14 -21.08 -9.09
N THR A 563 20.73 -20.44 -10.18
CA THR A 563 21.21 -20.74 -11.53
C THR A 563 22.25 -19.76 -12.07
N THR A 564 22.35 -18.55 -11.54
CA THR A 564 23.21 -17.48 -12.08
C THR A 564 24.57 -17.34 -11.40
N ALA A 565 24.77 -17.93 -10.23
CA ALA A 565 26.08 -17.89 -9.54
C ALA A 565 27.21 -18.65 -10.26
N GLY A 566 26.93 -19.37 -11.35
CA GLY A 566 27.92 -20.23 -12.00
C GLY A 566 28.00 -20.21 -13.53
N LYS A 567 27.07 -19.58 -14.25
CA LYS A 567 27.14 -19.47 -15.72
C LYS A 567 26.59 -18.12 -16.16
N GLY A 568 27.43 -17.33 -16.78
CA GLY A 568 27.22 -15.97 -17.27
C GLY A 568 26.05 -15.70 -18.23
N ASN A 569 24.87 -16.16 -17.91
CA ASN A 569 23.63 -15.66 -18.48
C ASN A 569 23.02 -14.70 -17.46
N SER A 570 23.46 -13.44 -17.52
CA SER A 570 22.79 -12.31 -16.93
C SER A 570 21.29 -12.41 -17.27
N LEU A 571 20.39 -12.16 -16.29
CA LEU A 571 18.97 -11.88 -16.50
C LEU A 571 18.72 -10.77 -17.56
N ALA A 572 19.76 -10.13 -17.99
CA ALA A 572 19.86 -8.99 -18.87
C ALA A 572 19.95 -9.36 -20.35
N ASP A 573 19.30 -10.42 -20.82
CA ASP A 573 19.07 -10.52 -22.26
C ASP A 573 18.02 -9.47 -22.65
N LEU A 574 18.48 -8.37 -23.26
CA LEU A 574 17.70 -7.15 -23.54
C LEU A 574 16.38 -7.41 -24.30
N GLY A 575 16.29 -8.51 -25.07
CA GLY A 575 15.06 -8.90 -25.77
C GLY A 575 13.98 -9.40 -24.82
N PHE A 576 14.36 -10.17 -23.80
CA PHE A 576 13.48 -10.70 -22.77
C PHE A 576 12.89 -9.56 -21.90
N MET A 577 13.74 -8.65 -21.45
CA MET A 577 13.35 -7.53 -20.61
C MET A 577 12.32 -6.61 -21.28
N ARG A 578 12.41 -6.43 -22.59
CA ARG A 578 11.53 -5.55 -23.33
C ARG A 578 10.07 -6.01 -23.23
N GLU A 579 9.78 -7.29 -23.51
CA GLU A 579 8.41 -7.83 -23.39
C GLU A 579 7.88 -7.76 -21.96
N TYR A 580 8.74 -7.95 -20.96
CA TYR A 580 8.37 -7.90 -19.54
C TYR A 580 7.96 -6.50 -19.08
N ILE A 581 8.54 -5.44 -19.64
CA ILE A 581 8.28 -4.05 -19.25
C ILE A 581 7.16 -3.44 -20.09
N GLU A 582 7.17 -3.62 -21.41
CA GLU A 582 6.27 -2.90 -22.36
C GLU A 582 4.77 -3.13 -22.09
N ASP A 583 4.39 -4.29 -21.58
CA ASP A 583 2.98 -4.63 -21.34
C ASP A 583 2.52 -4.46 -19.90
N LEU A 584 3.32 -3.81 -19.03
CA LEU A 584 2.87 -3.52 -17.69
C LEU A 584 2.01 -2.26 -17.68
N PRO A 585 0.82 -2.28 -17.04
CA PRO A 585 0.00 -1.09 -16.90
C PRO A 585 0.69 0.02 -16.09
N TYR A 586 1.54 -0.38 -15.14
CA TYR A 586 2.32 0.51 -14.29
C TYR A 586 3.72 -0.02 -14.10
N THR A 587 4.68 0.88 -13.95
CA THR A 587 6.10 0.55 -13.77
C THR A 587 6.69 1.34 -12.61
N GLY A 588 7.58 0.72 -11.84
CA GLY A 588 8.38 1.41 -10.82
C GLY A 588 9.45 2.33 -11.43
N GLU A 589 10.12 3.09 -10.56
CA GLU A 589 11.15 4.06 -10.93
C GLU A 589 12.29 3.44 -11.76
N VAL A 590 12.77 2.29 -11.34
CA VAL A 590 13.90 1.59 -11.97
C VAL A 590 13.62 1.16 -13.40
N MET A 591 12.39 0.69 -13.67
CA MET A 591 12.05 0.19 -15.02
C MET A 591 12.07 1.30 -16.08
N GLY A 592 11.72 2.54 -15.68
CA GLY A 592 11.75 3.71 -16.56
C GLY A 592 13.14 4.31 -16.81
N LEU A 593 14.14 3.98 -15.98
CA LEU A 593 15.48 4.60 -16.03
C LEU A 593 16.32 4.04 -17.18
N SER A 594 16.82 4.90 -18.06
CA SER A 594 17.78 4.49 -19.13
C SER A 594 19.24 4.66 -18.67
N LEU A 595 20.17 4.02 -19.41
CA LEU A 595 21.60 4.24 -19.17
C LEU A 595 22.02 5.68 -19.46
N ASP A 596 21.44 6.29 -20.50
CA ASP A 596 21.72 7.67 -20.86
C ASP A 596 21.23 8.62 -19.75
N ASP A 597 20.05 8.37 -19.16
CA ASP A 597 19.57 9.11 -18.00
C ASP A 597 20.56 8.98 -16.85
N TRP A 598 20.94 7.75 -16.48
CA TRP A 598 21.88 7.48 -15.40
C TRP A 598 23.22 8.18 -15.60
N GLN A 599 23.79 8.12 -16.79
CA GLN A 599 25.07 8.77 -17.11
C GLN A 599 24.98 10.30 -17.14
N SER A 600 23.79 10.85 -17.43
CA SER A 600 23.54 12.28 -17.41
C SER A 600 23.40 12.86 -16.00
N TRP A 601 23.14 12.01 -15.00
CA TRP A 601 22.94 12.47 -13.62
C TRP A 601 24.25 12.91 -12.97
N SER A 602 24.16 13.92 -12.13
CA SER A 602 25.26 14.30 -11.23
C SER A 602 25.53 13.15 -10.24
N THR A 603 26.77 13.09 -9.74
CA THR A 603 27.14 12.11 -8.70
C THR A 603 26.21 12.17 -7.49
N LEU A 604 25.82 13.39 -7.07
CA LEU A 604 24.87 13.57 -5.97
C LEU A 604 23.51 12.90 -6.25
N ARG A 605 23.00 13.03 -7.47
CA ARG A 605 21.71 12.38 -7.86
C ARG A 605 21.84 10.87 -7.95
N GLN A 606 22.97 10.34 -8.41
CA GLN A 606 23.24 8.92 -8.42
C GLN A 606 23.30 8.35 -7.00
N VAL A 607 24.02 9.01 -6.08
CA VAL A 607 24.08 8.64 -4.67
C VAL A 607 22.69 8.69 -4.03
N ALA A 608 21.91 9.73 -4.26
CA ALA A 608 20.55 9.83 -3.74
C ALA A 608 19.63 8.70 -4.26
N PHE A 609 19.84 8.23 -5.48
CA PHE A 609 19.11 7.06 -6.01
C PHE A 609 19.53 5.76 -5.29
N LEU A 610 20.84 5.55 -5.08
CA LEU A 610 21.33 4.38 -4.35
C LEU A 610 20.79 4.38 -2.91
N ASN A 611 20.84 5.50 -2.21
CA ASN A 611 20.29 5.65 -0.86
C ASN A 611 18.81 5.27 -0.82
N ARG A 612 17.99 5.71 -1.82
CA ARG A 612 16.58 5.29 -1.90
C ARG A 612 16.41 3.77 -2.10
N MET A 613 17.31 3.12 -2.82
CA MET A 613 17.26 1.65 -2.94
C MET A 613 17.62 0.96 -1.62
N GLU A 614 18.59 1.48 -0.88
CA GLU A 614 18.95 0.99 0.47
C GLU A 614 17.82 1.22 1.48
N GLU A 615 17.13 2.35 1.41
CA GLU A 615 15.92 2.60 2.20
C GLU A 615 14.85 1.53 1.95
N LYS A 616 14.67 1.09 0.69
CA LYS A 616 13.74 -0.01 0.36
C LYS A 616 14.18 -1.33 0.99
N VAL A 617 15.48 -1.62 1.01
CA VAL A 617 16.02 -2.81 1.71
C VAL A 617 15.69 -2.76 3.20
N SER A 618 15.88 -1.60 3.84
CA SER A 618 15.56 -1.39 5.26
C SER A 618 14.04 -1.50 5.52
N TYR A 619 13.21 -0.99 4.62
CA TYR A 619 11.75 -1.13 4.67
C TYR A 619 11.32 -2.60 4.57
N TYR A 620 11.90 -3.39 3.65
CA TYR A 620 11.55 -4.82 3.50
C TYR A 620 11.84 -5.61 4.77
N ARG A 621 12.97 -5.31 5.43
CA ARG A 621 13.29 -5.93 6.73
C ARG A 621 12.27 -5.55 7.79
N ALA A 622 11.95 -4.26 7.92
CA ALA A 622 10.97 -3.80 8.89
C ALA A 622 9.58 -4.40 8.62
N LEU A 623 9.13 -4.42 7.36
CA LEU A 623 7.84 -5.02 6.97
C LEU A 623 7.80 -6.52 7.24
N HIS A 624 8.89 -7.25 6.96
CA HIS A 624 8.99 -8.68 7.25
C HIS A 624 8.82 -8.99 8.73
N ASP A 625 9.34 -8.14 9.61
CA ASP A 625 9.30 -8.34 11.07
C ASP A 625 7.91 -8.00 11.66
N HIS A 626 7.07 -7.26 10.94
CA HIS A 626 5.71 -6.92 11.35
C HIS A 626 4.72 -8.05 11.03
N ILE A 627 4.67 -9.08 11.87
CA ILE A 627 3.85 -10.29 11.67
C ILE A 627 2.36 -9.97 11.52
N ASP A 628 1.86 -8.94 12.18
CA ASP A 628 0.46 -8.51 12.18
C ASP A 628 -0.02 -7.89 10.86
N LEU A 629 0.89 -7.62 9.90
CA LEU A 629 0.53 -7.15 8.56
C LEU A 629 0.30 -8.28 7.57
N TRP A 630 0.79 -9.48 7.85
CA TRP A 630 0.75 -10.61 6.93
C TRP A 630 -0.54 -11.41 7.06
N VAL A 631 -1.18 -11.71 5.92
CA VAL A 631 -2.43 -12.44 5.86
C VAL A 631 -2.17 -13.89 5.45
N SER A 632 -2.62 -14.83 6.29
CA SER A 632 -2.61 -16.25 5.97
C SER A 632 -3.82 -16.60 5.12
N LEU A 633 -3.61 -17.06 3.89
CA LEU A 633 -4.69 -17.36 2.93
C LEU A 633 -5.41 -18.69 3.23
N ASP A 634 -4.83 -19.55 4.04
CA ASP A 634 -5.40 -20.83 4.47
C ASP A 634 -6.04 -20.78 5.87
N GLY A 635 -6.06 -19.59 6.49
CA GLY A 635 -6.57 -19.36 7.85
C GLY A 635 -5.70 -19.94 8.96
N GLY A 636 -4.49 -20.40 8.64
CA GLY A 636 -3.49 -20.86 9.60
C GLY A 636 -2.70 -19.70 10.26
N PRO A 637 -1.70 -20.01 11.08
CA PRO A 637 -0.79 -18.99 11.62
C PRO A 637 0.04 -18.37 10.48
N VAL A 638 0.52 -17.14 10.72
CA VAL A 638 1.41 -16.46 9.77
C VAL A 638 2.67 -17.30 9.52
N SER A 639 2.99 -17.51 8.25
CA SER A 639 4.11 -18.33 7.75
C SER A 639 4.86 -17.60 6.63
N GLY A 640 5.83 -18.26 6.01
CA GLY A 640 6.52 -17.76 4.81
C GLY A 640 5.59 -17.56 3.60
N ASP A 641 4.51 -18.33 3.52
CA ASP A 641 3.51 -18.24 2.44
C ASP A 641 2.42 -17.18 2.70
N SER A 642 2.39 -16.56 3.88
CA SER A 642 1.46 -15.46 4.16
C SER A 642 1.78 -14.27 3.28
N VAL A 643 0.74 -13.54 2.86
CA VAL A 643 0.83 -12.53 1.81
C VAL A 643 0.60 -11.12 2.34
N TYR A 644 1.20 -10.14 1.64
CA TYR A 644 0.92 -8.72 1.79
C TYR A 644 1.02 -8.00 0.44
N PRO A 645 0.07 -7.12 0.07
CA PRO A 645 0.12 -6.35 -1.16
C PRO A 645 0.99 -5.09 -0.97
N ILE A 646 2.23 -5.16 -1.43
CA ILE A 646 3.24 -4.11 -1.28
C ILE A 646 2.99 -3.00 -2.32
N PRO A 647 2.98 -1.70 -1.94
CA PRO A 647 2.88 -0.60 -2.87
C PRO A 647 3.98 -0.65 -3.95
N LEU A 648 3.61 -0.40 -5.21
CA LEU A 648 4.54 -0.44 -6.33
C LEU A 648 5.70 0.55 -6.17
N GLU A 649 5.47 1.69 -5.55
CA GLU A 649 6.49 2.71 -5.26
C GLU A 649 7.56 2.23 -4.26
N MET A 650 7.23 1.25 -3.42
CA MET A 650 8.16 0.63 -2.49
C MET A 650 8.95 -0.53 -3.13
N LEU A 651 8.67 -0.89 -4.37
CA LEU A 651 9.47 -1.87 -5.15
C LEU A 651 10.60 -1.17 -5.91
N PRO A 652 11.64 -1.90 -6.33
CA PRO A 652 12.75 -1.34 -7.09
C PRO A 652 12.33 -0.65 -8.36
#